data_c93b0cf0599d5bf9bfe6d0054336f992
#
_entry.id   c93b0cf0599d5bf9bfe6d0054336f992
#
_cell.length_a   1.000
_cell.length_b   1.000
_cell.length_c   1.000
_cell.angle_alpha   90.00
_cell.angle_beta   90.00
_cell.angle_gamma   90.00
#
_symmetry.space_group_name_H-M   'P 1'
#
loop_
_entity.id
_entity.type
_entity.pdbx_description
1 polymer ?
#
loop_
_entity_poly.entity_id
_entity_poly.type
_entity_poly.pdbx_seq_one_letter_code
_entity_poly.pdbx_strand_id
1 'polypeptide(L)'
;MEAEIRIRFENDSDSLAELHDLLEGEDPAIIAIRSRLHAVQGHYELAVEQANLLAEPQRSFARAFAHWLSEEPANALTDCEAGLEACDASDDIRELLLLLRARAKFSLAVATATTPRRESIPPAGLPGVDLQKLEEAWVAINDAVLSIKASGWGSNIEQLVDIWGATASALGKAESILPDLKDAAQKRPDLPHIHEVLRGIAGQLADFTLALSANDQLPDSPDKQLWSTLLLYETRKFRACYQGFGAYVGNVDRSHPLFGSAVTAASISAHKSVQTGLVNQWMGLLEADPALAPEAALAQFYLQLEISRLAKDEALRTLQARYEELDRPVSIALTLIHELDPTDPQSAQACVQLSERITEHYVLSPAVAARLGLALVTLKDWQGLVELCQSNRVRVEPGDRMGAFEALALDHLGETEKARDRLLKIVATGSDDPLALNTYATIATRCGYVDDAVEAAERALETARSKGEQLEFVKLLFFLIQFSDPTSDRLLELALRAGELVDQSVESQEGTYLMMHLSGTLGGRSDIELARDREQFRTRAEAFFRNFPNSRMLWRGEIREGASGTELVESLKALTGMTPDREAFQKRMERSLQQGLNTVPFSWRPRLVLSYISDIVHLWEVAKVSSRDDRQYHLVMVNDTGWQPIGADALRKRVPLLDWTALLVLNDLGLIDAVITFFGQIAVSRATMEELAEFTNPVFGSPKRSKCLELQNALKPHLASILQPSPPEEASEASPARVIGRSNSEMVEILGKEPERYRLYSDDESLRIFCAAGSEVDGFCTLDVLAALTEVGQLSPIEKAGKIAQLCEWKVRVIVQLSEIVRLLPPAAFTARTVRQAVEILDAEPRFISVISALWDYRATFEKVLEHAASVLRILVDQALLPEIGLAALMRHWHVKAAMKSDAPDQALETIVILIIAAALRGHLPKASAKGLWAVYRLLVESHHGDQMDERLERVAIRLLGSKCAQLESVAVSEGLRIYTELNESLTRGTIDQSEFANAYTTARIAAQRPKFGG
;
A
#
# COMPACT_ATOMS: atom_id res chain seq x y z
N MET A 1 17.79 -57.19 30.79
CA MET A 1 18.64 -57.17 29.58
C MET A 1 18.10 -58.12 28.51
N GLU A 2 17.98 -59.48 28.81
CA GLU A 2 17.45 -60.39 27.80
C GLU A 2 16.03 -60.06 27.34
N ALA A 3 15.12 -59.77 28.26
CA ALA A 3 13.75 -59.34 27.94
C ALA A 3 13.72 -58.01 27.12
N GLU A 4 14.61 -57.12 27.42
CA GLU A 4 14.71 -55.81 26.72
C GLU A 4 15.25 -55.97 25.29
N ILE A 5 16.19 -56.91 25.09
CA ILE A 5 16.73 -57.31 23.79
C ILE A 5 15.61 -57.97 22.95
N ARG A 6 14.85 -58.91 23.55
CA ARG A 6 13.76 -59.61 22.86
C ARG A 6 12.63 -58.67 22.47
N ILE A 7 12.17 -57.77 23.35
CA ILE A 7 11.17 -56.74 23.03
C ILE A 7 11.61 -55.84 21.88
N ARG A 8 12.92 -55.62 21.73
CA ARG A 8 13.47 -54.76 20.68
C ARG A 8 13.62 -55.46 19.32
N PHE A 9 13.82 -56.76 19.31
CA PHE A 9 14.24 -57.51 18.10
C PHE A 9 13.33 -58.66 17.70
N GLU A 10 12.42 -59.12 18.57
CA GLU A 10 11.49 -60.19 18.29
C GLU A 10 10.06 -59.65 18.09
N ASN A 11 9.56 -59.78 16.87
CA ASN A 11 8.16 -59.38 16.51
C ASN A 11 7.18 -60.58 16.61
N ASP A 12 7.61 -61.71 17.18
CA ASP A 12 6.76 -62.90 17.29
C ASP A 12 6.01 -62.91 18.63
N SER A 13 4.67 -62.93 18.57
CA SER A 13 3.79 -62.89 19.75
C SER A 13 4.01 -64.03 20.72
N ASP A 14 4.40 -65.19 20.23
CA ASP A 14 4.60 -66.36 21.06
C ASP A 14 5.92 -66.31 21.86
N SER A 15 6.98 -65.79 21.24
CA SER A 15 8.27 -65.53 21.94
C SER A 15 8.14 -64.41 23.00
N LEU A 16 7.26 -63.44 22.78
CA LEU A 16 7.03 -62.38 23.76
C LEU A 16 6.14 -62.83 24.93
N ALA A 17 5.30 -63.89 24.75
CA ALA A 17 4.47 -64.43 25.80
C ALA A 17 5.33 -65.16 26.89
N GLU A 18 6.40 -65.82 26.49
CA GLU A 18 7.32 -66.47 27.40
C GLU A 18 8.08 -65.53 28.36
N LEU A 19 8.13 -64.22 28.01
CA LEU A 19 8.82 -63.23 28.85
C LEU A 19 8.03 -62.86 30.11
N HIS A 20 6.72 -63.09 30.16
CA HIS A 20 5.93 -62.80 31.35
C HIS A 20 6.36 -63.57 32.56
N ASP A 21 6.69 -64.80 32.40
CA ASP A 21 7.13 -65.65 33.49
C ASP A 21 8.55 -65.28 34.09
N LEU A 22 9.33 -64.57 33.26
CA LEU A 22 10.64 -64.03 33.65
C LEU A 22 10.54 -62.65 34.35
N LEU A 23 9.41 -61.95 34.27
CA LEU A 23 9.23 -60.63 34.76
C LEU A 23 8.34 -60.57 36.01
N GLU A 24 8.51 -61.51 36.94
CA GLU A 24 7.87 -61.51 38.24
C GLU A 24 8.65 -60.61 39.23
N GLY A 25 7.97 -59.73 39.94
CA GLY A 25 8.56 -58.86 40.97
C GLY A 25 8.05 -57.42 40.98
N GLU A 26 8.34 -56.70 42.07
CA GLU A 26 7.96 -55.30 42.31
C GLU A 26 9.13 -54.31 42.05
N ASP A 27 10.24 -54.81 41.50
CA ASP A 27 11.35 -53.90 41.12
C ASP A 27 10.90 -52.92 40.06
N PRO A 28 11.12 -51.59 40.20
CA PRO A 28 10.76 -50.59 39.21
C PRO A 28 11.28 -50.89 37.79
N ALA A 29 12.47 -51.49 37.66
CA ALA A 29 13.01 -51.88 36.36
C ALA A 29 12.17 -53.00 35.70
N ILE A 30 11.74 -53.98 36.50
CA ILE A 30 10.91 -55.12 36.07
C ILE A 30 9.50 -54.55 35.65
N ILE A 31 8.94 -53.70 36.48
CA ILE A 31 7.64 -53.05 36.20
C ILE A 31 7.69 -52.23 34.88
N ALA A 32 8.76 -51.48 34.66
CA ALA A 32 8.95 -50.72 33.45
C ALA A 32 9.05 -51.62 32.22
N ILE A 33 9.76 -52.74 32.29
CA ILE A 33 9.87 -53.70 31.19
C ILE A 33 8.52 -54.41 30.96
N ARG A 34 7.78 -54.75 32.00
CA ARG A 34 6.48 -55.39 31.93
C ARG A 34 5.43 -54.44 31.29
N SER A 35 5.42 -53.17 31.69
CA SER A 35 4.57 -52.17 31.08
C SER A 35 4.82 -52.08 29.57
N ARG A 36 6.09 -52.02 29.15
CA ARG A 36 6.45 -51.98 27.72
C ARG A 36 6.07 -53.26 26.98
N LEU A 37 6.23 -54.40 27.60
CA LEU A 37 5.84 -55.69 27.04
C LEU A 37 4.33 -55.75 26.77
N HIS A 38 3.50 -55.34 27.76
CA HIS A 38 2.06 -55.25 27.59
C HIS A 38 1.69 -54.29 26.44
N ALA A 39 2.36 -53.13 26.33
CA ALA A 39 2.12 -52.17 25.24
C ALA A 39 2.43 -52.79 23.86
N VAL A 40 3.58 -53.50 23.71
CA VAL A 40 3.96 -54.16 22.46
C VAL A 40 3.00 -55.29 22.10
N GLN A 41 2.42 -56.00 23.09
CA GLN A 41 1.40 -57.02 22.87
C GLN A 41 -0.01 -56.47 22.61
N GLY A 42 -0.20 -55.17 22.57
CA GLY A 42 -1.51 -54.53 22.36
C GLY A 42 -2.39 -54.46 23.61
N HIS A 43 -1.86 -54.82 24.80
CA HIS A 43 -2.59 -54.76 26.08
C HIS A 43 -2.40 -53.38 26.72
N TYR A 44 -2.88 -52.28 26.06
CA TYR A 44 -2.55 -50.87 26.40
C TYR A 44 -3.04 -50.49 27.81
N GLU A 45 -4.26 -50.89 28.21
CA GLU A 45 -4.80 -50.58 29.53
C GLU A 45 -3.91 -51.18 30.66
N LEU A 46 -3.50 -52.42 30.52
CA LEU A 46 -2.59 -53.08 31.46
C LEU A 46 -1.19 -52.44 31.46
N ALA A 47 -0.74 -52.01 30.31
CA ALA A 47 0.52 -51.28 30.20
C ALA A 47 0.51 -49.98 31.01
N VAL A 48 -0.60 -49.20 30.92
CA VAL A 48 -0.80 -47.97 31.66
C VAL A 48 -0.97 -48.23 33.17
N GLU A 49 -1.70 -49.30 33.56
CA GLU A 49 -1.83 -49.69 34.95
C GLU A 49 -0.45 -50.04 35.58
N GLN A 50 0.38 -50.79 34.88
CA GLN A 50 1.74 -51.09 35.31
C GLN A 50 2.62 -49.84 35.37
N ALA A 51 2.51 -48.95 34.39
CA ALA A 51 3.22 -47.69 34.37
C ALA A 51 2.89 -46.81 35.59
N ASN A 52 1.65 -46.83 36.08
CA ASN A 52 1.24 -46.03 37.23
C ASN A 52 1.89 -46.46 38.55
N LEU A 53 2.51 -47.64 38.60
CA LEU A 53 3.28 -48.10 39.76
C LEU A 53 4.69 -47.52 39.80
N LEU A 54 5.14 -46.86 38.72
CA LEU A 54 6.47 -46.28 38.63
C LEU A 54 6.53 -44.88 39.22
N ALA A 55 7.72 -44.41 39.57
CA ALA A 55 7.99 -43.01 39.89
C ALA A 55 8.21 -42.19 38.61
N GLU A 56 8.06 -40.87 38.70
CA GLU A 56 8.48 -40.00 37.62
C GLU A 56 10.02 -39.97 37.51
N PRO A 57 10.60 -39.88 36.33
CA PRO A 57 9.95 -39.70 34.99
C PRO A 57 9.62 -41.02 34.27
N GLN A 58 9.96 -42.18 34.86
CA GLN A 58 9.75 -43.52 34.28
C GLN A 58 8.27 -43.81 34.02
N ARG A 59 7.39 -43.35 34.92
CA ARG A 59 5.93 -43.44 34.78
C ARG A 59 5.45 -42.78 33.50
N SER A 60 5.81 -41.53 33.34
CA SER A 60 5.42 -40.75 32.18
C SER A 60 5.95 -41.34 30.87
N PHE A 61 7.17 -41.82 30.85
CA PHE A 61 7.73 -42.50 29.68
C PHE A 61 6.96 -43.78 29.34
N ALA A 62 6.70 -44.65 30.33
CA ALA A 62 5.98 -45.89 30.08
C ALA A 62 4.54 -45.67 29.59
N ARG A 63 3.83 -44.68 30.15
CA ARG A 63 2.51 -44.28 29.69
C ARG A 63 2.55 -43.67 28.29
N ALA A 64 3.46 -42.77 28.03
CA ALA A 64 3.62 -42.16 26.70
C ALA A 64 3.91 -43.22 25.63
N PHE A 65 4.72 -44.24 25.96
CA PHE A 65 5.01 -45.33 25.06
C PHE A 65 3.77 -46.22 24.81
N ALA A 66 2.97 -46.50 25.82
CA ALA A 66 1.73 -47.26 25.69
C ALA A 66 0.70 -46.49 24.81
N HIS A 67 0.48 -45.18 25.08
CA HIS A 67 -0.38 -44.34 24.32
C HIS A 67 0.10 -44.12 22.88
N TRP A 68 1.42 -44.12 22.67
CA TRP A 68 1.98 -44.04 21.32
C TRP A 68 1.63 -45.29 20.50
N LEU A 69 1.78 -46.47 21.09
CA LEU A 69 1.45 -47.73 20.40
C LEU A 69 -0.05 -47.97 20.25
N SER A 70 -0.89 -47.36 21.09
CA SER A 70 -2.37 -47.39 20.94
C SER A 70 -2.90 -46.39 19.93
N GLU A 71 -2.03 -45.70 19.17
CA GLU A 71 -2.36 -44.67 18.21
C GLU A 71 -3.09 -43.45 18.85
N GLU A 72 -2.76 -43.12 20.09
CA GLU A 72 -3.28 -41.98 20.85
C GLU A 72 -2.21 -40.88 21.02
N PRO A 73 -1.76 -40.21 19.95
CA PRO A 73 -0.61 -39.30 20.03
C PRO A 73 -0.86 -38.07 20.92
N ALA A 74 -2.10 -37.64 21.13
CA ALA A 74 -2.40 -36.55 22.04
C ALA A 74 -2.16 -36.92 23.51
N ASN A 75 -2.54 -38.13 23.93
CA ASN A 75 -2.27 -38.66 25.30
C ASN A 75 -0.77 -38.88 25.47
N ALA A 76 -0.12 -39.48 24.46
CA ALA A 76 1.32 -39.67 24.46
C ALA A 76 2.09 -38.35 24.62
N LEU A 77 1.65 -37.29 23.94
CA LEU A 77 2.24 -35.96 24.05
C LEU A 77 2.11 -35.38 25.46
N THR A 78 0.93 -35.49 26.07
CA THR A 78 0.67 -35.02 27.44
C THR A 78 1.60 -35.70 28.45
N ASP A 79 1.74 -37.02 28.35
CA ASP A 79 2.63 -37.78 29.23
C ASP A 79 4.11 -37.44 28.96
N CYS A 80 4.52 -37.24 27.70
CA CYS A 80 5.89 -36.79 27.39
C CYS A 80 6.21 -35.42 28.00
N GLU A 81 5.30 -34.48 27.95
CA GLU A 81 5.51 -33.15 28.55
C GLU A 81 5.64 -33.23 30.07
N ALA A 82 4.75 -33.98 30.73
CA ALA A 82 4.83 -34.21 32.18
C ALA A 82 6.16 -34.91 32.58
N GLY A 83 6.58 -35.90 31.80
CA GLY A 83 7.86 -36.58 32.05
C GLY A 83 9.08 -35.68 31.86
N LEU A 84 9.06 -34.83 30.85
CA LEU A 84 10.15 -33.86 30.57
C LEU A 84 10.27 -32.78 31.64
N GLU A 85 9.14 -32.35 32.24
CA GLU A 85 9.15 -31.46 33.39
C GLU A 85 9.76 -32.09 34.66
N ALA A 86 9.63 -33.42 34.80
CA ALA A 86 10.16 -34.17 35.93
C ALA A 86 11.62 -34.67 35.73
N CYS A 87 12.15 -34.59 34.51
CA CYS A 87 13.51 -35.04 34.15
C CYS A 87 14.57 -33.99 34.46
N ASP A 88 15.69 -34.43 35.05
CA ASP A 88 16.94 -33.67 35.03
C ASP A 88 17.66 -33.77 33.68
N ALA A 89 18.57 -32.85 33.42
CA ALA A 89 19.28 -32.78 32.13
C ALA A 89 20.15 -34.02 31.84
N SER A 90 20.50 -34.81 32.85
CA SER A 90 21.36 -35.99 32.78
C SER A 90 20.60 -37.33 32.80
N ASP A 91 19.26 -37.29 32.78
CA ASP A 91 18.44 -38.50 32.80
C ASP A 91 18.47 -39.23 31.45
N ASP A 92 18.80 -40.51 31.43
CA ASP A 92 18.80 -41.35 30.21
C ASP A 92 17.40 -41.45 29.56
N ILE A 93 16.33 -41.29 30.36
CA ILE A 93 14.95 -41.34 29.91
C ILE A 93 14.57 -40.04 29.14
N ARG A 94 15.26 -38.96 29.39
CA ARG A 94 14.99 -37.66 28.72
C ARG A 94 15.08 -37.77 27.20
N GLU A 95 16.12 -38.44 26.69
CA GLU A 95 16.28 -38.67 25.24
C GLU A 95 15.09 -39.44 24.66
N LEU A 96 14.65 -40.48 25.36
CA LEU A 96 13.50 -41.29 24.93
C LEU A 96 12.17 -40.51 24.97
N LEU A 97 11.97 -39.67 25.96
CA LEU A 97 10.79 -38.76 26.03
C LEU A 97 10.81 -37.74 24.94
N LEU A 98 11.96 -37.14 24.63
CA LEU A 98 12.11 -36.20 23.50
C LEU A 98 11.79 -36.90 22.17
N LEU A 99 12.23 -38.11 21.97
CA LEU A 99 11.93 -38.92 20.79
C LEU A 99 10.44 -39.19 20.66
N LEU A 100 9.76 -39.66 21.71
CA LEU A 100 8.33 -39.92 21.70
C LEU A 100 7.53 -38.61 21.48
N ARG A 101 7.91 -37.50 22.11
CA ARG A 101 7.32 -36.17 21.89
C ARG A 101 7.40 -35.76 20.44
N ALA A 102 8.57 -35.91 19.82
CA ALA A 102 8.77 -35.60 18.41
C ALA A 102 7.84 -36.41 17.50
N ARG A 103 7.77 -37.74 17.75
CA ARG A 103 6.90 -38.65 17.00
C ARG A 103 5.41 -38.32 17.19
N ALA A 104 4.98 -38.05 18.44
CA ALA A 104 3.60 -37.72 18.74
C ALA A 104 3.17 -36.41 18.05
N LYS A 105 3.99 -35.36 18.10
CA LYS A 105 3.74 -34.11 17.40
C LYS A 105 3.70 -34.29 15.87
N PHE A 106 4.62 -35.07 15.31
CA PHE A 106 4.61 -35.38 13.88
C PHE A 106 3.32 -36.13 13.49
N SER A 107 2.91 -37.16 14.28
CA SER A 107 1.68 -37.90 14.01
C SER A 107 0.44 -37.00 14.06
N LEU A 108 0.37 -36.06 15.02
CA LEU A 108 -0.72 -35.07 15.08
C LEU A 108 -0.73 -34.11 13.89
N ALA A 109 0.42 -33.81 13.32
CA ALA A 109 0.52 -32.97 12.14
C ALA A 109 0.06 -33.69 10.86
N VAL A 110 0.25 -35.02 10.80
CA VAL A 110 -0.08 -35.85 9.62
C VAL A 110 -1.36 -36.67 9.78
N ALA A 111 -2.07 -36.53 10.89
CA ALA A 111 -3.23 -37.38 11.24
C ALA A 111 -4.37 -37.33 10.22
N THR A 112 -4.48 -36.25 9.44
CA THR A 112 -5.48 -36.09 8.38
C THR A 112 -4.91 -36.37 6.99
N ALA A 113 -3.64 -36.72 6.88
CA ALA A 113 -2.99 -36.98 5.60
C ALA A 113 -3.55 -38.29 4.99
N THR A 114 -4.14 -38.19 3.81
CA THR A 114 -4.53 -39.36 3.01
C THR A 114 -3.32 -39.82 2.22
N THR A 115 -2.94 -41.06 2.35
CA THR A 115 -1.91 -41.68 1.51
C THR A 115 -2.35 -41.64 0.06
N PRO A 116 -1.63 -40.97 -0.86
CA PRO A 116 -2.05 -40.89 -2.25
C PRO A 116 -2.04 -42.27 -2.88
N ARG A 117 -3.12 -42.60 -3.59
CA ARG A 117 -3.09 -43.74 -4.49
C ARG A 117 -2.07 -43.43 -5.58
N ARG A 118 -0.99 -44.18 -5.62
CA ARG A 118 -0.09 -44.48 -6.75
C ARG A 118 0.27 -43.36 -7.74
N GLU A 119 0.02 -42.11 -7.51
CA GLU A 119 0.65 -41.06 -8.31
C GLU A 119 2.05 -40.85 -7.78
N SER A 120 3.05 -41.10 -8.61
CA SER A 120 4.44 -40.82 -8.28
C SER A 120 4.64 -39.32 -8.13
N ILE A 121 4.64 -38.85 -6.89
CA ILE A 121 4.70 -37.42 -6.58
C ILE A 121 6.03 -37.14 -5.90
N PRO A 122 6.96 -36.60 -6.61
CA PRO A 122 7.98 -35.77 -6.02
C PRO A 122 7.50 -34.33 -6.13
N PRO A 123 7.77 -33.55 -5.37
CA PRO A 123 7.90 -33.02 -4.05
C PRO A 123 6.74 -32.09 -3.64
N ALA A 124 5.51 -32.44 -3.96
CA ALA A 124 4.34 -31.59 -3.66
C ALA A 124 3.81 -31.69 -2.22
N GLY A 125 4.60 -32.23 -1.30
CA GLY A 125 4.17 -32.36 0.08
C GLY A 125 3.16 -33.50 0.33
N LEU A 126 2.91 -33.79 1.60
CA LEU A 126 1.95 -34.82 2.02
C LEU A 126 0.53 -34.21 2.02
N PRO A 127 -0.47 -34.89 1.40
CA PRO A 127 -1.85 -34.40 1.41
C PRO A 127 -2.41 -34.32 2.83
N GLY A 128 -3.10 -33.22 3.14
CA GLY A 128 -3.80 -33.04 4.40
C GLY A 128 -2.90 -32.84 5.63
N VAL A 129 -1.65 -32.49 5.44
CA VAL A 129 -0.72 -32.13 6.53
C VAL A 129 -1.08 -30.76 7.10
N ASP A 130 -1.19 -30.67 8.42
CA ASP A 130 -1.31 -29.40 9.15
C ASP A 130 0.09 -28.79 9.29
N LEU A 131 0.40 -27.79 8.46
CA LEU A 131 1.73 -27.16 8.43
C LEU A 131 2.10 -26.46 9.74
N GLN A 132 1.14 -25.87 10.46
CA GLN A 132 1.41 -25.23 11.74
C GLN A 132 1.85 -26.29 12.78
N LYS A 133 1.13 -27.39 12.88
CA LYS A 133 1.52 -28.51 13.76
C LYS A 133 2.83 -29.15 13.32
N LEU A 134 3.10 -29.19 12.01
CA LEU A 134 4.36 -29.70 11.48
C LEU A 134 5.55 -28.82 11.90
N GLU A 135 5.37 -27.52 11.98
CA GLU A 135 6.37 -26.60 12.53
C GLU A 135 6.60 -26.80 14.03
N GLU A 136 5.53 -27.05 14.79
CA GLU A 136 5.67 -27.42 16.20
C GLU A 136 6.40 -28.77 16.36
N ALA A 137 6.12 -29.73 15.47
CA ALA A 137 6.83 -31.02 15.41
C ALA A 137 8.30 -30.81 15.05
N TRP A 138 8.62 -29.90 14.14
CA TRP A 138 9.99 -29.55 13.77
C TRP A 138 10.84 -29.12 14.95
N VAL A 139 10.31 -28.26 15.83
CA VAL A 139 11.01 -27.86 17.06
C VAL A 139 11.28 -29.09 17.95
N ALA A 140 10.27 -29.93 18.18
CA ALA A 140 10.42 -31.13 19.01
C ALA A 140 11.39 -32.14 18.39
N ILE A 141 11.38 -32.29 17.06
CA ILE A 141 12.32 -33.18 16.34
C ILE A 141 13.76 -32.67 16.51
N ASN A 142 14.01 -31.38 16.34
CA ASN A 142 15.35 -30.83 16.51
C ASN A 142 15.86 -30.92 17.93
N ASP A 143 15.01 -30.74 18.96
CA ASP A 143 15.39 -30.97 20.36
C ASP A 143 15.84 -32.42 20.58
N ALA A 144 15.12 -33.39 20.00
CA ALA A 144 15.48 -34.80 20.08
C ALA A 144 16.77 -35.09 19.31
N VAL A 145 16.94 -34.55 18.10
CA VAL A 145 18.17 -34.70 17.30
C VAL A 145 19.38 -34.14 18.03
N LEU A 146 19.26 -32.93 18.63
CA LEU A 146 20.35 -32.35 19.42
C LEU A 146 20.77 -33.21 20.61
N SER A 147 19.80 -33.83 21.29
CA SER A 147 20.07 -34.76 22.39
C SER A 147 20.83 -36.01 21.90
N ILE A 148 20.35 -36.64 20.81
CA ILE A 148 20.97 -37.80 20.19
C ILE A 148 22.38 -37.47 19.64
N LYS A 149 22.56 -36.29 19.07
CA LYS A 149 23.87 -35.82 18.60
C LYS A 149 24.84 -35.61 19.74
N ALA A 150 24.40 -35.10 20.90
CA ALA A 150 25.23 -34.93 22.09
C ALA A 150 25.71 -36.27 22.66
N SER A 151 24.91 -37.35 22.54
CA SER A 151 25.29 -38.74 22.89
C SER A 151 26.13 -39.46 21.82
N GLY A 152 26.53 -38.78 20.74
CA GLY A 152 27.40 -39.33 19.68
C GLY A 152 26.65 -40.11 18.61
N TRP A 153 25.42 -39.73 18.26
CA TRP A 153 24.58 -40.41 17.30
C TRP A 153 24.21 -41.84 17.69
N GLY A 154 23.65 -42.02 18.87
CA GLY A 154 23.17 -43.34 19.37
C GLY A 154 22.17 -43.99 18.41
N SER A 155 21.85 -45.26 18.67
CA SER A 155 20.92 -46.05 17.82
C SER A 155 19.53 -45.46 17.70
N ASN A 156 19.15 -44.58 18.61
CA ASN A 156 17.83 -43.89 18.58
C ASN A 156 17.62 -42.97 17.39
N ILE A 157 18.70 -42.56 16.69
CA ILE A 157 18.57 -41.74 15.45
C ILE A 157 17.79 -42.48 14.36
N GLU A 158 17.92 -43.83 14.29
CA GLU A 158 17.19 -44.64 13.32
C GLU A 158 15.66 -44.46 13.41
N GLN A 159 15.15 -44.22 14.62
CA GLN A 159 13.73 -44.03 14.88
C GLN A 159 13.25 -42.61 14.56
N LEU A 160 14.15 -41.65 14.30
CA LEU A 160 13.86 -40.25 14.14
C LEU A 160 14.21 -39.72 12.74
N VAL A 161 15.20 -40.34 12.08
CA VAL A 161 15.80 -39.79 10.84
C VAL A 161 14.78 -39.65 9.73
N ASP A 162 13.85 -40.57 9.60
CA ASP A 162 12.81 -40.53 8.56
C ASP A 162 11.86 -39.32 8.73
N ILE A 163 11.34 -39.15 9.97
CA ILE A 163 10.46 -38.03 10.27
C ILE A 163 11.21 -36.70 10.24
N TRP A 164 12.51 -36.70 10.58
CA TRP A 164 13.36 -35.53 10.49
C TRP A 164 13.57 -35.11 9.04
N GLY A 165 13.92 -36.01 8.15
CA GLY A 165 14.07 -35.79 6.73
C GLY A 165 12.76 -35.37 6.06
N ALA A 166 11.67 -36.11 6.36
CA ALA A 166 10.35 -35.80 5.80
C ALA A 166 9.85 -34.41 6.24
N THR A 167 10.03 -34.08 7.53
CA THR A 167 9.63 -32.75 8.05
C THR A 167 10.48 -31.64 7.45
N ALA A 168 11.82 -31.84 7.38
CA ALA A 168 12.72 -30.87 6.75
C ALA A 168 12.37 -30.63 5.27
N SER A 169 12.06 -31.70 4.53
CA SER A 169 11.64 -31.61 3.13
C SER A 169 10.32 -30.86 2.99
N ALA A 170 9.30 -31.24 3.77
CA ALA A 170 7.99 -30.62 3.72
C ALA A 170 8.02 -29.13 4.13
N LEU A 171 8.91 -28.80 5.07
CA LEU A 171 9.09 -27.44 5.56
C LEU A 171 10.14 -26.63 4.77
N GLY A 172 10.72 -27.14 3.68
CA GLY A 172 11.77 -26.46 2.91
C GLY A 172 13.09 -26.24 3.68
N LYS A 173 13.30 -26.96 4.78
CA LYS A 173 14.48 -26.85 5.66
C LYS A 173 15.55 -27.91 5.35
N ALA A 174 15.51 -28.55 4.19
CA ALA A 174 16.41 -29.60 3.78
C ALA A 174 17.91 -29.18 3.89
N GLU A 175 18.23 -27.95 3.53
CA GLU A 175 19.61 -27.45 3.58
C GLU A 175 20.13 -27.36 5.03
N SER A 176 19.26 -27.00 5.98
CA SER A 176 19.66 -26.83 7.38
C SER A 176 20.07 -28.14 8.08
N ILE A 177 19.53 -29.28 7.65
CA ILE A 177 19.84 -30.59 8.23
C ILE A 177 21.01 -31.31 7.56
N LEU A 178 21.38 -30.88 6.36
CA LEU A 178 22.39 -31.60 5.56
C LEU A 178 23.73 -31.78 6.26
N PRO A 179 24.30 -30.76 6.97
CA PRO A 179 25.56 -30.93 7.70
C PRO A 179 25.49 -32.03 8.79
N ASP A 180 24.42 -32.03 9.57
CA ASP A 180 24.21 -32.95 10.66
C ASP A 180 23.91 -34.38 10.16
N LEU A 181 23.18 -34.46 9.04
CA LEU A 181 22.90 -35.74 8.40
C LEU A 181 24.18 -36.40 7.82
N LYS A 182 25.09 -35.59 7.26
CA LYS A 182 26.42 -36.03 6.82
C LYS A 182 27.26 -36.56 7.99
N ASP A 183 27.27 -35.84 9.11
CA ASP A 183 27.98 -36.24 10.31
C ASP A 183 27.41 -37.59 10.89
N ALA A 184 26.08 -37.68 10.93
CA ALA A 184 25.41 -38.91 11.36
C ALA A 184 25.75 -40.10 10.46
N ALA A 185 25.70 -39.95 9.13
CA ALA A 185 26.02 -40.98 8.17
C ALA A 185 27.48 -41.42 8.27
N GLN A 186 28.41 -40.50 8.55
CA GLN A 186 29.82 -40.82 8.72
C GLN A 186 30.09 -41.60 10.04
N LYS A 187 29.38 -41.27 11.13
CA LYS A 187 29.57 -41.91 12.43
C LYS A 187 28.77 -43.21 12.58
N ARG A 188 27.70 -43.36 11.82
CA ARG A 188 26.80 -44.51 11.84
C ARG A 188 26.61 -45.11 10.44
N PRO A 189 27.70 -45.63 9.81
CA PRO A 189 27.61 -46.26 8.49
C PRO A 189 26.85 -47.58 8.53
N ASP A 190 26.59 -48.11 9.71
CA ASP A 190 25.83 -49.34 9.97
C ASP A 190 24.30 -49.15 9.84
N LEU A 191 23.81 -47.93 9.80
CA LEU A 191 22.38 -47.64 9.74
C LEU A 191 21.93 -47.19 8.31
N PRO A 192 21.33 -48.09 7.49
CA PRO A 192 20.92 -47.78 6.11
C PRO A 192 19.95 -46.61 6.00
N HIS A 193 18.99 -46.47 6.92
CA HIS A 193 17.99 -45.39 6.90
C HIS A 193 18.61 -44.01 6.90
N ILE A 194 19.75 -43.78 7.53
CA ILE A 194 20.46 -42.49 7.47
C ILE A 194 20.92 -42.20 6.05
N HIS A 195 21.44 -43.21 5.35
CA HIS A 195 21.88 -43.07 3.96
C HIS A 195 20.70 -42.87 3.01
N GLU A 196 19.54 -43.50 3.27
CA GLU A 196 18.31 -43.30 2.48
C GLU A 196 17.82 -41.84 2.58
N VAL A 197 17.74 -41.29 3.80
CA VAL A 197 17.35 -39.91 4.02
C VAL A 197 18.38 -38.94 3.47
N LEU A 198 19.71 -39.23 3.64
CA LEU A 198 20.78 -38.41 3.06
C LEU A 198 20.69 -38.39 1.53
N ARG A 199 20.43 -39.54 0.89
CA ARG A 199 20.18 -39.60 -0.56
C ARG A 199 19.03 -38.74 -0.99
N GLY A 200 17.90 -38.81 -0.28
CA GLY A 200 16.70 -38.03 -0.57
C GLY A 200 16.92 -36.51 -0.45
N ILE A 201 17.51 -36.11 0.69
CA ILE A 201 17.80 -34.68 0.97
C ILE A 201 18.83 -34.12 -0.02
N ALA A 202 19.91 -34.85 -0.27
CA ALA A 202 20.93 -34.42 -1.25
C ALA A 202 20.35 -34.32 -2.66
N GLY A 203 19.50 -35.28 -3.04
CA GLY A 203 18.78 -35.24 -4.33
C GLY A 203 17.85 -33.99 -4.44
N GLN A 204 17.13 -33.69 -3.39
CA GLN A 204 16.26 -32.50 -3.31
C GLN A 204 17.06 -31.19 -3.45
N LEU A 205 18.26 -31.14 -2.89
CA LEU A 205 19.17 -29.99 -2.99
C LEU A 205 20.04 -29.98 -4.25
N ALA A 206 19.76 -30.86 -5.18
CA ALA A 206 20.52 -31.04 -6.41
C ALA A 206 22.04 -31.40 -6.21
N ASP A 207 22.44 -31.85 -5.02
CA ASP A 207 23.76 -32.42 -4.80
C ASP A 207 23.77 -33.92 -5.20
N PHE A 208 23.59 -34.16 -6.50
CA PHE A 208 23.46 -35.51 -7.06
C PHE A 208 24.73 -36.38 -6.86
N THR A 209 25.88 -35.74 -6.67
CA THR A 209 27.11 -36.47 -6.38
C THR A 209 27.07 -37.08 -4.99
N LEU A 210 26.65 -36.30 -4.01
CA LEU A 210 26.46 -36.77 -2.64
C LEU A 210 25.34 -37.80 -2.57
N ALA A 211 24.22 -37.56 -3.26
CA ALA A 211 23.09 -38.48 -3.32
C ALA A 211 23.52 -39.85 -3.89
N LEU A 212 24.34 -39.86 -4.94
CA LEU A 212 24.89 -41.09 -5.54
C LEU A 212 25.81 -41.80 -4.57
N SER A 213 26.68 -41.06 -3.87
CA SER A 213 27.58 -41.65 -2.84
C SER A 213 26.80 -42.28 -1.69
N ALA A 214 25.73 -41.63 -1.21
CA ALA A 214 24.85 -42.19 -0.18
C ALA A 214 24.10 -43.42 -0.68
N ASN A 215 23.62 -43.42 -1.93
CA ASN A 215 22.97 -44.56 -2.56
C ASN A 215 23.88 -45.79 -2.69
N ASP A 216 25.17 -45.59 -2.96
CA ASP A 216 26.15 -46.66 -3.07
C ASP A 216 26.38 -47.41 -1.70
N GLN A 217 26.14 -46.75 -0.56
CA GLN A 217 26.23 -47.32 0.76
C GLN A 217 25.03 -48.20 1.13
N LEU A 218 23.95 -48.17 0.38
CA LEU A 218 22.74 -48.93 0.66
C LEU A 218 22.88 -50.39 0.21
N PRO A 219 22.16 -51.32 0.84
CA PRO A 219 22.09 -52.71 0.39
C PRO A 219 21.43 -52.80 -0.98
N ASP A 220 21.76 -53.84 -1.74
CA ASP A 220 21.18 -54.05 -3.05
C ASP A 220 19.69 -54.32 -2.95
N SER A 221 18.90 -53.40 -3.59
CA SER A 221 17.45 -53.46 -3.64
C SER A 221 16.94 -52.86 -4.94
N PRO A 222 15.71 -53.16 -5.36
CA PRO A 222 15.10 -52.49 -6.50
C PRO A 222 15.08 -50.97 -6.36
N ASP A 223 14.80 -50.44 -5.17
CA ASP A 223 14.82 -49.00 -4.87
C ASP A 223 16.20 -48.38 -5.12
N LYS A 224 17.26 -48.99 -4.60
CA LYS A 224 18.64 -48.54 -4.86
C LYS A 224 18.96 -48.48 -6.36
N GLN A 225 18.53 -49.48 -7.13
CA GLN A 225 18.78 -49.56 -8.58
C GLN A 225 18.04 -48.48 -9.33
N LEU A 226 16.78 -48.22 -8.99
CA LEU A 226 15.99 -47.13 -9.59
C LEU A 226 16.58 -45.73 -9.28
N TRP A 227 16.95 -45.52 -8.02
CA TRP A 227 17.66 -44.29 -7.63
C TRP A 227 19.01 -44.17 -8.36
N SER A 228 19.78 -45.23 -8.49
CA SER A 228 21.02 -45.21 -9.28
C SER A 228 20.80 -44.73 -10.69
N THR A 229 19.72 -45.16 -11.34
CA THR A 229 19.37 -44.73 -12.70
C THR A 229 19.13 -43.23 -12.76
N LEU A 230 18.30 -42.71 -11.86
CA LEU A 230 17.97 -41.29 -11.80
C LEU A 230 19.23 -40.43 -11.50
N LEU A 231 20.02 -40.81 -10.50
CA LEU A 231 21.22 -40.08 -10.11
C LEU A 231 22.34 -40.14 -11.16
N LEU A 232 22.46 -41.25 -11.89
CA LEU A 232 23.38 -41.34 -13.03
C LEU A 232 22.94 -40.46 -14.20
N TYR A 233 21.65 -40.29 -14.42
CA TYR A 233 21.11 -39.36 -15.40
C TYR A 233 21.43 -37.93 -15.00
N GLU A 234 21.13 -37.51 -13.79
CA GLU A 234 21.38 -36.15 -13.27
C GLU A 234 22.88 -35.81 -13.27
N THR A 235 23.75 -36.78 -12.92
CA THR A 235 25.20 -36.61 -13.00
C THR A 235 25.76 -36.72 -14.42
N ARG A 236 24.90 -36.76 -15.44
CA ARG A 236 25.22 -36.86 -16.88
C ARG A 236 26.06 -38.09 -17.27
N LYS A 237 26.03 -39.15 -16.47
CA LYS A 237 26.70 -40.44 -16.76
C LYS A 237 25.79 -41.33 -17.60
N PHE A 238 25.35 -40.82 -18.78
CA PHE A 238 24.29 -41.40 -19.58
C PHE A 238 24.57 -42.85 -19.98
N ARG A 239 25.83 -43.23 -20.31
CA ARG A 239 26.17 -44.58 -20.63
C ARG A 239 25.95 -45.54 -19.48
N ALA A 240 26.39 -45.19 -18.27
CA ALA A 240 26.21 -46.00 -17.09
C ALA A 240 24.72 -46.11 -16.72
N CYS A 241 23.97 -45.01 -16.87
CA CYS A 241 22.54 -44.94 -16.64
C CYS A 241 21.76 -45.98 -17.46
N TYR A 242 21.83 -45.93 -18.81
CA TYR A 242 21.06 -46.85 -19.64
C TYR A 242 21.54 -48.28 -19.56
N GLN A 243 22.85 -48.52 -19.37
CA GLN A 243 23.39 -49.88 -19.24
C GLN A 243 22.98 -50.51 -17.90
N GLY A 244 23.06 -49.76 -16.79
CA GLY A 244 22.60 -50.19 -15.49
C GLY A 244 21.11 -50.52 -15.49
N PHE A 245 20.27 -49.60 -16.03
CA PHE A 245 18.84 -49.84 -16.10
C PHE A 245 18.50 -51.07 -16.94
N GLY A 246 19.14 -51.24 -18.09
CA GLY A 246 18.95 -52.41 -18.95
C GLY A 246 19.30 -53.76 -18.32
N ALA A 247 20.21 -53.75 -17.35
CA ALA A 247 20.63 -54.98 -16.64
C ALA A 247 19.57 -55.51 -15.67
N TYR A 248 18.73 -54.63 -15.10
CA TYR A 248 17.78 -55.05 -14.02
C TYR A 248 16.31 -54.78 -14.37
N VAL A 249 15.96 -54.03 -15.42
CA VAL A 249 14.60 -53.66 -15.77
C VAL A 249 13.59 -54.81 -15.77
N GLY A 250 14.03 -56.02 -16.12
CA GLY A 250 13.23 -57.23 -16.12
C GLY A 250 12.79 -57.73 -14.72
N ASN A 251 13.49 -57.31 -13.67
CA ASN A 251 13.27 -57.76 -12.30
C ASN A 251 12.66 -56.70 -11.40
N VAL A 252 12.35 -55.52 -11.93
CA VAL A 252 11.80 -54.43 -11.14
C VAL A 252 10.28 -54.47 -11.18
N ASP A 253 9.64 -54.27 -10.04
CA ASP A 253 8.19 -54.09 -9.95
C ASP A 253 7.80 -52.77 -10.65
N ARG A 254 6.98 -52.93 -11.73
CA ARG A 254 6.46 -51.79 -12.47
C ARG A 254 5.53 -50.87 -11.64
N SER A 255 5.05 -51.37 -10.51
CA SER A 255 4.25 -50.60 -9.56
C SER A 255 5.06 -49.67 -8.67
N HIS A 256 6.40 -49.77 -8.71
CA HIS A 256 7.27 -48.91 -7.90
C HIS A 256 7.16 -47.44 -8.32
N PRO A 257 7.01 -46.50 -7.37
CA PRO A 257 6.78 -45.08 -7.69
C PRO A 257 7.85 -44.43 -8.60
N LEU A 258 9.09 -44.89 -8.51
CA LEU A 258 10.18 -44.33 -9.31
C LEU A 258 10.33 -44.99 -10.69
N PHE A 259 9.54 -46.03 -10.98
CA PHE A 259 9.73 -46.84 -12.21
C PHE A 259 9.57 -45.97 -13.47
N GLY A 260 8.49 -45.17 -13.56
CA GLY A 260 8.23 -44.30 -14.72
C GLY A 260 9.36 -43.27 -14.94
N SER A 261 9.80 -42.61 -13.84
CA SER A 261 10.91 -41.67 -13.90
C SER A 261 12.24 -42.32 -14.30
N ALA A 262 12.52 -43.50 -13.79
CA ALA A 262 13.74 -44.23 -14.16
C ALA A 262 13.72 -44.69 -15.64
N VAL A 263 12.57 -45.15 -16.16
CA VAL A 263 12.41 -45.43 -17.60
C VAL A 263 12.67 -44.22 -18.44
N THR A 264 12.12 -43.08 -18.03
CA THR A 264 12.32 -41.78 -18.71
C THR A 264 13.80 -41.41 -18.77
N ALA A 265 14.47 -41.42 -17.61
CA ALA A 265 15.91 -41.11 -17.49
C ALA A 265 16.78 -42.05 -18.33
N ALA A 266 16.49 -43.37 -18.28
CA ALA A 266 17.17 -44.36 -19.07
C ALA A 266 16.94 -44.21 -20.58
N SER A 267 15.71 -43.90 -20.97
CA SER A 267 15.34 -43.66 -22.37
C SER A 267 16.04 -42.42 -22.96
N ILE A 268 16.07 -41.31 -22.24
CA ILE A 268 16.80 -40.09 -22.64
C ILE A 268 18.31 -40.41 -22.74
N SER A 269 18.86 -41.13 -21.75
CA SER A 269 20.27 -41.52 -21.72
C SER A 269 20.64 -42.46 -22.89
N ALA A 270 19.76 -43.37 -23.24
CA ALA A 270 19.92 -44.25 -24.41
C ALA A 270 19.83 -43.43 -25.71
N HIS A 271 18.92 -42.50 -25.83
CA HIS A 271 18.81 -41.57 -26.97
C HIS A 271 20.09 -40.76 -27.15
N LYS A 272 20.60 -40.14 -26.10
CA LYS A 272 21.88 -39.39 -26.11
C LYS A 272 23.08 -40.28 -26.48
N SER A 273 22.97 -41.57 -26.28
CA SER A 273 23.98 -42.57 -26.66
C SER A 273 23.69 -43.27 -27.99
N VAL A 274 22.74 -42.78 -28.76
CA VAL A 274 22.33 -43.27 -30.09
C VAL A 274 21.78 -44.71 -30.04
N GLN A 275 21.15 -45.13 -28.95
CA GLN A 275 20.59 -46.46 -28.77
C GLN A 275 19.05 -46.45 -28.99
N THR A 276 18.60 -46.07 -30.18
CA THR A 276 17.16 -45.85 -30.48
C THR A 276 16.30 -47.10 -30.27
N GLY A 277 16.85 -48.31 -30.48
CA GLY A 277 16.12 -49.56 -30.25
C GLY A 277 15.70 -49.74 -28.78
N LEU A 278 16.58 -49.36 -27.82
CA LEU A 278 16.27 -49.41 -26.41
C LEU A 278 15.23 -48.39 -26.01
N VAL A 279 15.26 -47.17 -26.58
CA VAL A 279 14.27 -46.16 -26.34
C VAL A 279 12.87 -46.66 -26.66
N ASN A 280 12.67 -47.22 -27.84
CA ASN A 280 11.37 -47.76 -28.22
C ASN A 280 10.93 -48.95 -27.34
N GLN A 281 11.88 -49.82 -26.97
CA GLN A 281 11.61 -50.94 -26.08
C GLN A 281 11.11 -50.46 -24.71
N TRP A 282 11.77 -49.47 -24.10
CA TRP A 282 11.44 -49.02 -22.76
C TRP A 282 10.20 -48.10 -22.75
N MET A 283 10.02 -47.29 -23.78
CA MET A 283 8.77 -46.55 -23.93
C MET A 283 7.57 -47.50 -24.06
N GLY A 284 7.73 -48.61 -24.79
CA GLY A 284 6.72 -49.66 -24.86
C GLY A 284 6.36 -50.32 -23.54
N LEU A 285 7.26 -50.30 -22.54
CA LEU A 285 6.95 -50.78 -21.18
C LEU A 285 5.94 -49.86 -20.47
N LEU A 286 6.07 -48.57 -20.67
CA LEU A 286 5.13 -47.58 -20.12
C LEU A 286 3.79 -47.60 -20.86
N GLU A 287 3.83 -47.71 -22.17
CA GLU A 287 2.63 -47.70 -23.04
C GLU A 287 1.79 -48.97 -22.90
N ALA A 288 2.40 -50.08 -22.50
CA ALA A 288 1.73 -51.37 -22.34
C ALA A 288 0.87 -51.45 -21.04
N ASP A 289 1.08 -50.58 -20.09
CA ASP A 289 0.33 -50.54 -18.83
C ASP A 289 -0.50 -49.24 -18.72
N PRO A 290 -1.82 -49.35 -18.81
CA PRO A 290 -2.68 -48.18 -18.64
C PRO A 290 -2.48 -47.41 -17.33
N ALA A 291 -2.01 -48.07 -16.27
CA ALA A 291 -1.73 -47.43 -15.01
C ALA A 291 -0.52 -46.48 -15.06
N LEU A 292 0.36 -46.68 -16.07
CA LEU A 292 1.56 -45.87 -16.31
C LEU A 292 1.38 -44.85 -17.46
N ALA A 293 0.15 -44.65 -17.92
CA ALA A 293 -0.13 -43.72 -19.00
C ALA A 293 0.31 -42.28 -18.73
N PRO A 294 0.19 -41.74 -17.48
CA PRO A 294 0.76 -40.42 -17.15
C PRO A 294 2.27 -40.37 -17.29
N GLU A 295 2.97 -41.39 -16.80
CA GLU A 295 4.43 -41.51 -16.91
C GLU A 295 4.87 -41.67 -18.39
N ALA A 296 4.12 -42.39 -19.20
CA ALA A 296 4.37 -42.49 -20.64
C ALA A 296 4.26 -41.12 -21.33
N ALA A 297 3.23 -40.35 -20.98
CA ALA A 297 3.05 -39.00 -21.53
C ALA A 297 4.19 -38.06 -21.13
N LEU A 298 4.64 -38.10 -19.86
CA LEU A 298 5.78 -37.33 -19.37
C LEU A 298 7.10 -37.76 -20.04
N ALA A 299 7.34 -39.06 -20.16
CA ALA A 299 8.53 -39.58 -20.86
C ALA A 299 8.58 -39.13 -22.31
N GLN A 300 7.44 -39.18 -23.00
CA GLN A 300 7.32 -38.71 -24.37
C GLN A 300 7.59 -37.20 -24.48
N PHE A 301 7.05 -36.41 -23.56
CA PHE A 301 7.29 -34.97 -23.50
C PHE A 301 8.77 -34.63 -23.34
N TYR A 302 9.45 -35.21 -22.34
CA TYR A 302 10.88 -34.97 -22.13
C TYR A 302 11.75 -35.45 -23.25
N LEU A 303 11.44 -36.59 -23.88
CA LEU A 303 12.12 -37.05 -25.06
C LEU A 303 11.96 -36.07 -26.23
N GLN A 304 10.78 -35.53 -26.47
CA GLN A 304 10.55 -34.52 -27.50
C GLN A 304 11.38 -33.26 -27.27
N LEU A 305 11.46 -32.76 -26.00
CA LEU A 305 12.29 -31.61 -25.67
C LEU A 305 13.78 -31.85 -25.98
N GLU A 306 14.28 -33.05 -25.77
CA GLU A 306 15.69 -33.42 -26.06
C GLU A 306 15.98 -33.59 -27.55
N ILE A 307 15.01 -34.10 -28.32
CA ILE A 307 15.16 -34.32 -29.77
C ILE A 307 15.05 -33.03 -30.57
N SER A 308 14.15 -32.11 -30.18
CA SER A 308 13.78 -30.95 -30.95
C SER A 308 13.74 -29.68 -30.09
N ARG A 309 14.87 -28.99 -29.97
CA ARG A 309 14.98 -27.72 -29.25
C ARG A 309 14.04 -26.60 -29.71
N LEU A 310 13.39 -26.75 -30.86
CA LEU A 310 12.51 -25.75 -31.51
C LEU A 310 11.01 -26.00 -31.25
N ALA A 311 10.63 -27.07 -30.60
CA ALA A 311 9.23 -27.50 -30.46
C ALA A 311 8.70 -27.54 -29.01
N LYS A 312 9.27 -26.72 -28.12
CA LYS A 312 8.78 -26.67 -26.71
C LYS A 312 7.29 -26.40 -26.66
N ASP A 313 6.79 -25.43 -27.41
CA ASP A 313 5.37 -25.06 -27.43
C ASP A 313 4.47 -26.16 -28.00
N GLU A 314 4.98 -26.97 -28.96
CA GLU A 314 4.25 -28.10 -29.51
C GLU A 314 4.23 -29.28 -28.54
N ALA A 315 5.35 -29.54 -27.89
CA ALA A 315 5.45 -30.57 -26.86
C ALA A 315 4.53 -30.23 -25.66
N LEU A 316 4.48 -28.96 -25.23
CA LEU A 316 3.57 -28.50 -24.18
C LEU A 316 2.11 -28.63 -24.57
N ARG A 317 1.72 -28.26 -25.79
CA ARG A 317 0.36 -28.47 -26.29
C ARG A 317 -0.03 -29.95 -26.32
N THR A 318 0.91 -30.81 -26.73
CA THR A 318 0.70 -32.26 -26.75
C THR A 318 0.50 -32.79 -25.32
N LEU A 319 1.33 -32.35 -24.36
CA LEU A 319 1.22 -32.76 -22.98
C LEU A 319 -0.08 -32.25 -22.37
N GLN A 320 -0.51 -31.04 -22.71
CA GLN A 320 -1.77 -30.45 -22.24
C GLN A 320 -3.00 -31.22 -22.79
N ALA A 321 -2.95 -31.65 -24.04
CA ALA A 321 -3.98 -32.53 -24.59
C ALA A 321 -4.03 -33.88 -23.85
N ARG A 322 -2.88 -34.49 -23.57
CA ARG A 322 -2.80 -35.72 -22.77
C ARG A 322 -3.28 -35.55 -21.36
N TYR A 323 -3.07 -34.38 -20.73
CA TYR A 323 -3.60 -34.07 -19.43
C TYR A 323 -5.15 -34.20 -19.38
N GLU A 324 -5.83 -33.65 -20.37
CA GLU A 324 -7.29 -33.75 -20.45
C GLU A 324 -7.76 -35.16 -20.78
N GLU A 325 -7.05 -35.87 -21.67
CA GLU A 325 -7.39 -37.26 -22.07
C GLU A 325 -7.25 -38.27 -20.91
N LEU A 326 -6.29 -38.04 -19.99
CA LEU A 326 -5.97 -38.96 -18.90
C LEU A 326 -6.67 -38.60 -17.57
N ASP A 327 -7.77 -37.87 -17.64
CA ASP A 327 -8.52 -37.41 -16.46
C ASP A 327 -7.68 -36.56 -15.47
N ARG A 328 -6.87 -35.68 -16.04
CA ARG A 328 -6.14 -34.62 -15.34
C ARG A 328 -5.21 -35.10 -14.22
N PRO A 329 -4.23 -35.98 -14.53
CA PRO A 329 -3.30 -36.48 -13.52
C PRO A 329 -2.41 -35.41 -12.96
N VAL A 330 -2.23 -35.41 -11.63
CA VAL A 330 -1.47 -34.39 -10.88
C VAL A 330 -0.01 -34.31 -11.32
N SER A 331 0.62 -35.43 -11.67
CA SER A 331 2.01 -35.44 -12.14
C SER A 331 2.20 -34.62 -13.42
N ILE A 332 1.25 -34.70 -14.36
CA ILE A 332 1.28 -33.92 -15.60
C ILE A 332 0.98 -32.45 -15.27
N ALA A 333 0.03 -32.15 -14.39
CA ALA A 333 -0.28 -30.78 -13.97
C ALA A 333 0.94 -30.09 -13.37
N LEU A 334 1.65 -30.76 -12.48
CA LEU A 334 2.91 -30.24 -11.90
C LEU A 334 3.97 -29.95 -12.95
N THR A 335 4.17 -30.86 -13.90
CA THR A 335 5.12 -30.65 -15.00
C THR A 335 4.71 -29.48 -15.87
N LEU A 336 3.44 -29.37 -16.22
CA LEU A 336 2.92 -28.22 -16.97
C LEU A 336 3.15 -26.89 -16.22
N ILE A 337 2.84 -26.81 -14.93
CA ILE A 337 3.11 -25.60 -14.13
C ILE A 337 4.62 -25.28 -14.12
N HIS A 338 5.46 -26.31 -14.07
CA HIS A 338 6.92 -26.10 -14.08
C HIS A 338 7.43 -25.59 -15.43
N GLU A 339 6.87 -26.05 -16.54
CA GLU A 339 7.39 -25.77 -17.88
C GLU A 339 6.73 -24.56 -18.57
N LEU A 340 5.49 -24.22 -18.23
CA LEU A 340 4.79 -23.03 -18.71
C LEU A 340 5.50 -21.77 -18.21
N ASP A 341 5.50 -20.71 -19.01
CA ASP A 341 6.05 -19.43 -18.59
C ASP A 341 5.02 -18.63 -17.78
N PRO A 342 5.17 -18.51 -16.45
CA PRO A 342 4.19 -17.80 -15.62
C PRO A 342 4.17 -16.29 -15.87
N THR A 343 5.08 -15.74 -16.68
CA THR A 343 5.10 -14.31 -17.04
C THR A 343 4.29 -14.01 -18.30
N ASP A 344 3.90 -15.04 -19.06
CA ASP A 344 2.94 -14.91 -20.16
C ASP A 344 1.50 -15.02 -19.62
N PRO A 345 0.59 -14.07 -19.91
CA PRO A 345 -0.76 -14.07 -19.34
C PRO A 345 -1.58 -15.34 -19.62
N GLN A 346 -1.43 -15.95 -20.81
CA GLN A 346 -2.16 -17.17 -21.15
C GLN A 346 -1.62 -18.37 -20.36
N SER A 347 -0.30 -18.49 -20.28
CA SER A 347 0.37 -19.53 -19.50
C SER A 347 0.12 -19.35 -18.00
N ALA A 348 0.09 -18.12 -17.49
CA ALA A 348 -0.25 -17.81 -16.11
C ALA A 348 -1.68 -18.26 -15.75
N GLN A 349 -2.64 -17.98 -16.63
CA GLN A 349 -4.02 -18.45 -16.44
C GLN A 349 -4.11 -19.98 -16.42
N ALA A 350 -3.36 -20.64 -17.30
CA ALA A 350 -3.27 -22.11 -17.30
C ALA A 350 -2.64 -22.64 -16.01
N CYS A 351 -1.57 -22.01 -15.49
CA CYS A 351 -0.97 -22.39 -14.20
C CYS A 351 -1.98 -22.32 -13.05
N VAL A 352 -2.78 -21.27 -12.98
CA VAL A 352 -3.81 -21.11 -11.94
C VAL A 352 -4.85 -22.23 -12.04
N GLN A 353 -5.38 -22.51 -13.23
CA GLN A 353 -6.38 -23.57 -13.44
C GLN A 353 -5.80 -24.96 -13.10
N LEU A 354 -4.56 -25.25 -13.47
CA LEU A 354 -3.89 -26.51 -13.13
C LEU A 354 -3.69 -26.67 -11.63
N SER A 355 -3.45 -25.56 -10.91
CA SER A 355 -3.20 -25.58 -9.47
C SER A 355 -4.46 -25.91 -8.64
N GLU A 356 -5.65 -25.57 -9.12
CA GLU A 356 -6.92 -25.89 -8.44
C GLU A 356 -7.02 -27.39 -8.16
N ARG A 357 -6.72 -28.22 -9.16
CA ARG A 357 -6.72 -29.68 -9.04
C ARG A 357 -5.66 -30.18 -8.05
N ILE A 358 -4.49 -29.55 -8.05
CA ILE A 358 -3.40 -29.94 -7.13
C ILE A 358 -3.78 -29.57 -5.70
N THR A 359 -4.29 -28.36 -5.48
CA THR A 359 -4.58 -27.84 -4.13
C THR A 359 -5.77 -28.51 -3.46
N GLU A 360 -6.62 -29.20 -4.21
CA GLU A 360 -7.69 -30.04 -3.62
C GLU A 360 -7.14 -31.14 -2.72
N HIS A 361 -5.94 -31.67 -3.02
CA HIS A 361 -5.43 -32.88 -2.39
C HIS A 361 -4.02 -32.77 -1.85
N TYR A 362 -3.24 -31.73 -2.22
CA TYR A 362 -1.81 -31.66 -1.93
C TYR A 362 -1.38 -30.30 -1.38
N VAL A 363 -0.38 -30.32 -0.52
CA VAL A 363 0.37 -29.13 -0.12
C VAL A 363 1.38 -28.80 -1.22
N LEU A 364 1.39 -27.57 -1.69
CA LEU A 364 2.28 -27.12 -2.75
C LEU A 364 3.73 -27.04 -2.25
N SER A 365 4.66 -27.58 -3.03
CA SER A 365 6.07 -27.35 -2.77
C SER A 365 6.41 -25.87 -2.92
N PRO A 366 7.45 -25.35 -2.22
CA PRO A 366 7.86 -23.94 -2.32
C PRO A 366 8.12 -23.50 -3.78
N ALA A 367 8.68 -24.40 -4.60
CA ALA A 367 8.95 -24.09 -6.02
C ALA A 367 7.66 -23.92 -6.84
N VAL A 368 6.69 -24.82 -6.67
CA VAL A 368 5.38 -24.74 -7.35
C VAL A 368 4.60 -23.55 -6.85
N ALA A 369 4.58 -23.31 -5.53
CA ALA A 369 3.92 -22.17 -4.93
C ALA A 369 4.50 -20.84 -5.43
N ALA A 370 5.83 -20.73 -5.55
CA ALA A 370 6.47 -19.53 -6.08
C ALA A 370 6.11 -19.27 -7.55
N ARG A 371 6.03 -20.33 -8.39
CA ARG A 371 5.60 -20.18 -9.78
C ARG A 371 4.13 -19.75 -9.90
N LEU A 372 3.28 -20.33 -9.07
CA LEU A 372 1.88 -19.94 -8.99
C LEU A 372 1.72 -18.50 -8.46
N GLY A 373 2.50 -18.12 -7.46
CA GLY A 373 2.57 -16.74 -6.98
C GLY A 373 2.94 -15.77 -8.12
N LEU A 374 3.96 -16.13 -8.92
CA LEU A 374 4.35 -15.32 -10.07
C LEU A 374 3.24 -15.26 -11.15
N ALA A 375 2.53 -16.35 -11.39
CA ALA A 375 1.39 -16.38 -12.29
C ALA A 375 0.27 -15.44 -11.82
N LEU A 376 -0.07 -15.46 -10.54
CA LEU A 376 -1.06 -14.55 -9.95
C LEU A 376 -0.61 -13.09 -10.00
N VAL A 377 0.68 -12.81 -9.82
CA VAL A 377 1.27 -11.46 -10.04
C VAL A 377 1.08 -11.04 -11.50
N THR A 378 1.35 -11.92 -12.45
CA THR A 378 1.18 -11.63 -13.89
C THR A 378 -0.28 -11.33 -14.23
N LEU A 379 -1.22 -12.06 -13.63
CA LEU A 379 -2.65 -11.86 -13.78
C LEU A 379 -3.19 -10.69 -12.96
N LYS A 380 -2.36 -10.13 -12.09
CA LYS A 380 -2.74 -9.06 -11.13
C LYS A 380 -3.88 -9.47 -10.20
N ASP A 381 -4.00 -10.76 -9.93
CA ASP A 381 -4.95 -11.31 -8.98
C ASP A 381 -4.35 -11.25 -7.57
N TRP A 382 -4.37 -10.05 -7.00
CA TRP A 382 -3.78 -9.77 -5.69
C TRP A 382 -4.54 -10.46 -4.56
N GLN A 383 -5.87 -10.55 -4.67
CA GLN A 383 -6.68 -11.25 -3.69
C GLN A 383 -6.40 -12.75 -3.69
N GLY A 384 -6.37 -13.37 -4.86
CA GLY A 384 -6.01 -14.78 -5.03
C GLY A 384 -4.58 -15.07 -4.52
N LEU A 385 -3.65 -14.12 -4.68
CA LEU A 385 -2.29 -14.25 -4.17
C LEU A 385 -2.24 -14.23 -2.63
N VAL A 386 -3.00 -13.37 -1.97
CA VAL A 386 -3.12 -13.38 -0.49
C VAL A 386 -3.73 -14.69 -0.01
N GLU A 387 -4.82 -15.14 -0.65
CA GLU A 387 -5.48 -16.41 -0.31
C GLU A 387 -4.54 -17.61 -0.48
N LEU A 388 -3.74 -17.62 -1.56
CA LEU A 388 -2.70 -18.64 -1.76
C LEU A 388 -1.70 -18.64 -0.62
N CYS A 389 -1.15 -17.48 -0.27
CA CYS A 389 -0.12 -17.34 0.76
C CYS A 389 -0.64 -17.66 2.18
N GLN A 390 -1.89 -17.36 2.48
CA GLN A 390 -2.51 -17.61 3.78
C GLN A 390 -3.15 -19.00 3.89
N SER A 391 -3.21 -19.76 2.80
CA SER A 391 -3.78 -21.09 2.82
C SER A 391 -2.91 -22.07 3.60
N ASN A 392 -3.52 -23.01 4.32
CA ASN A 392 -2.81 -24.12 4.98
C ASN A 392 -2.10 -25.06 4.00
N ARG A 393 -2.21 -24.84 2.71
CA ARG A 393 -1.63 -25.65 1.63
C ARG A 393 -0.31 -25.10 1.12
N VAL A 394 0.05 -23.88 1.54
CA VAL A 394 1.29 -23.22 1.19
C VAL A 394 1.93 -22.71 2.46
N ARG A 395 3.22 -22.97 2.60
CA ARG A 395 3.97 -22.43 3.71
C ARG A 395 4.37 -20.99 3.46
N VAL A 396 4.03 -20.12 4.41
CA VAL A 396 4.43 -18.70 4.43
C VAL A 396 5.25 -18.44 5.68
N GLU A 397 6.56 -18.29 5.55
CA GLU A 397 7.47 -17.96 6.66
C GLU A 397 8.28 -16.70 6.37
N PRO A 398 8.77 -16.00 7.42
CA PRO A 398 9.80 -14.98 7.26
C PRO A 398 11.02 -15.58 6.52
N GLY A 399 11.52 -14.89 5.50
CA GLY A 399 12.59 -15.39 4.64
C GLY A 399 12.11 -16.24 3.45
N ASP A 400 10.84 -16.61 3.42
CA ASP A 400 10.25 -17.32 2.31
C ASP A 400 9.79 -16.35 1.20
N ARG A 401 10.01 -16.73 -0.05
CA ARG A 401 9.53 -16.00 -1.24
C ARG A 401 8.01 -15.81 -1.22
N MET A 402 7.26 -16.75 -0.66
CA MET A 402 5.81 -16.63 -0.50
C MET A 402 5.42 -15.50 0.44
N GLY A 403 6.19 -15.25 1.50
CA GLY A 403 6.00 -14.09 2.37
C GLY A 403 6.24 -12.77 1.65
N ALA A 404 7.18 -12.74 0.71
CA ALA A 404 7.41 -11.58 -0.16
C ALA A 404 6.25 -11.37 -1.15
N PHE A 405 5.69 -12.44 -1.72
CA PHE A 405 4.50 -12.36 -2.56
C PHE A 405 3.26 -11.90 -1.78
N GLU A 406 3.06 -12.40 -0.56
CA GLU A 406 1.98 -11.93 0.32
C GLU A 406 2.07 -10.43 0.55
N ALA A 407 3.26 -9.96 0.91
CA ALA A 407 3.49 -8.54 1.15
C ALA A 407 3.27 -7.70 -0.11
N LEU A 408 3.72 -8.16 -1.27
CA LEU A 408 3.48 -7.50 -2.55
C LEU A 408 1.97 -7.39 -2.83
N ALA A 409 1.21 -8.45 -2.59
CA ALA A 409 -0.23 -8.46 -2.78
C ALA A 409 -0.95 -7.53 -1.81
N LEU A 410 -0.60 -7.55 -0.52
CA LEU A 410 -1.13 -6.63 0.49
C LEU A 410 -0.87 -5.17 0.11
N ASP A 411 0.31 -4.87 -0.41
CA ASP A 411 0.64 -3.53 -0.88
C ASP A 411 -0.23 -3.09 -2.07
N HIS A 412 -0.45 -3.98 -3.03
CA HIS A 412 -1.34 -3.71 -4.16
C HIS A 412 -2.83 -3.59 -3.77
N LEU A 413 -3.24 -4.26 -2.71
CA LEU A 413 -4.58 -4.11 -2.11
C LEU A 413 -4.70 -2.84 -1.25
N GLY A 414 -3.63 -2.06 -1.12
CA GLY A 414 -3.59 -0.82 -0.36
C GLY A 414 -3.29 -0.99 1.13
N GLU A 415 -3.00 -2.20 1.60
CA GLU A 415 -2.66 -2.50 2.99
C GLU A 415 -1.15 -2.39 3.23
N THR A 416 -0.58 -1.24 2.85
CA THR A 416 0.87 -1.01 2.76
C THR A 416 1.61 -1.22 4.07
N GLU A 417 1.01 -0.85 5.22
CA GLU A 417 1.65 -1.04 6.52
C GLU A 417 1.75 -2.52 6.90
N LYS A 418 0.71 -3.31 6.63
CA LYS A 418 0.76 -4.77 6.84
C LYS A 418 1.82 -5.42 5.94
N ALA A 419 1.91 -4.96 4.70
CA ALA A 419 2.94 -5.40 3.77
C ALA A 419 4.35 -5.08 4.29
N ARG A 420 4.57 -3.86 4.78
CA ARG A 420 5.83 -3.44 5.39
C ARG A 420 6.20 -4.29 6.60
N ASP A 421 5.27 -4.48 7.53
CA ASP A 421 5.51 -5.28 8.74
C ASP A 421 5.81 -6.75 8.41
N ARG A 422 5.17 -7.30 7.37
CA ARG A 422 5.46 -8.64 6.88
C ARG A 422 6.89 -8.74 6.34
N LEU A 423 7.29 -7.80 5.50
CA LEU A 423 8.63 -7.75 4.92
C LEU A 423 9.71 -7.45 5.96
N LEU A 424 9.42 -6.57 6.92
CA LEU A 424 10.36 -6.27 8.01
C LEU A 424 10.74 -7.54 8.78
N LYS A 425 9.77 -8.43 9.05
CA LYS A 425 10.03 -9.72 9.69
C LYS A 425 10.95 -10.59 8.82
N ILE A 426 10.71 -10.65 7.51
CA ILE A 426 11.53 -11.41 6.55
C ILE A 426 12.95 -10.84 6.47
N VAL A 427 13.09 -9.53 6.37
CA VAL A 427 14.40 -8.87 6.31
C VAL A 427 15.18 -9.02 7.62
N ALA A 428 14.49 -8.92 8.77
CA ALA A 428 15.10 -9.09 10.10
C ALA A 428 15.62 -10.51 10.37
N THR A 429 15.06 -11.54 9.73
CA THR A 429 15.59 -12.91 9.80
C THR A 429 16.82 -13.14 8.92
N GLY A 430 17.29 -12.14 8.21
CA GLY A 430 18.47 -12.22 7.36
C GLY A 430 18.18 -12.77 5.95
N SER A 431 16.95 -12.73 5.49
CA SER A 431 16.61 -13.18 4.12
C SER A 431 17.37 -12.38 3.07
N ASP A 432 17.92 -13.10 2.09
CA ASP A 432 18.60 -12.54 0.91
C ASP A 432 17.74 -12.69 -0.35
N ASP A 433 16.43 -12.91 -0.21
CA ASP A 433 15.52 -12.98 -1.36
C ASP A 433 15.40 -11.62 -2.06
N PRO A 434 15.79 -11.50 -3.35
CA PRO A 434 15.80 -10.23 -4.04
C PRO A 434 14.41 -9.59 -4.17
N LEU A 435 13.35 -10.41 -4.27
CA LEU A 435 11.98 -9.91 -4.33
C LEU A 435 11.58 -9.25 -3.01
N ALA A 436 11.89 -9.91 -1.88
CA ALA A 436 11.58 -9.38 -0.56
C ALA A 436 12.30 -8.06 -0.30
N LEU A 437 13.61 -8.02 -0.58
CA LEU A 437 14.44 -6.83 -0.36
C LEU A 437 14.01 -5.66 -1.26
N ASN A 438 13.73 -5.91 -2.54
CA ASN A 438 13.27 -4.89 -3.48
C ASN A 438 11.88 -4.32 -3.09
N THR A 439 10.94 -5.21 -2.78
CA THR A 439 9.60 -4.80 -2.36
C THR A 439 9.66 -4.01 -1.04
N TYR A 440 10.48 -4.45 -0.09
CA TYR A 440 10.68 -3.73 1.16
C TYR A 440 11.27 -2.34 0.93
N ALA A 441 12.34 -2.21 0.14
CA ALA A 441 12.95 -0.94 -0.16
C ALA A 441 11.97 0.04 -0.83
N THR A 442 11.14 -0.45 -1.75
CA THR A 442 10.13 0.36 -2.43
C THR A 442 9.04 0.85 -1.47
N ILE A 443 8.51 -0.04 -0.64
CA ILE A 443 7.47 0.30 0.35
C ILE A 443 8.05 1.24 1.42
N ALA A 444 9.23 0.94 1.96
CA ALA A 444 9.90 1.75 2.96
C ALA A 444 10.15 3.18 2.47
N THR A 445 10.59 3.34 1.22
CA THR A 445 10.76 4.66 0.59
C THR A 445 9.45 5.44 0.55
N ARG A 446 8.37 4.82 0.08
CA ARG A 446 7.05 5.45 -0.02
C ARG A 446 6.48 5.83 1.35
N CYS A 447 6.81 5.05 2.38
CA CYS A 447 6.43 5.32 3.76
C CYS A 447 7.37 6.28 4.51
N GLY A 448 8.46 6.76 3.88
CA GLY A 448 9.42 7.68 4.48
C GLY A 448 10.47 7.03 5.39
N TYR A 449 10.72 5.72 5.25
CA TYR A 449 11.79 4.98 5.93
C TYR A 449 12.99 4.81 4.99
N VAL A 450 13.60 5.93 4.60
CA VAL A 450 14.64 5.95 3.54
C VAL A 450 15.89 5.19 3.95
N ASP A 451 16.33 5.28 5.21
CA ASP A 451 17.53 4.59 5.70
C ASP A 451 17.34 3.07 5.64
N ASP A 452 16.18 2.55 6.06
CA ASP A 452 15.86 1.13 5.98
C ASP A 452 15.81 0.66 4.51
N ALA A 453 15.31 1.51 3.61
CA ALA A 453 15.27 1.22 2.19
C ALA A 453 16.67 1.14 1.56
N VAL A 454 17.58 2.03 1.97
CA VAL A 454 18.99 1.99 1.52
C VAL A 454 19.66 0.70 1.97
N GLU A 455 19.53 0.32 3.25
CA GLU A 455 20.10 -0.92 3.77
C GLU A 455 19.58 -2.15 3.01
N ALA A 456 18.28 -2.23 2.77
CA ALA A 456 17.70 -3.32 2.02
C ALA A 456 18.19 -3.38 0.56
N ALA A 457 18.31 -2.23 -0.10
CA ALA A 457 18.80 -2.15 -1.47
C ALA A 457 20.30 -2.51 -1.58
N GLU A 458 21.12 -2.16 -0.58
CA GLU A 458 22.54 -2.57 -0.49
C GLU A 458 22.66 -4.10 -0.39
N ARG A 459 21.91 -4.72 0.51
CA ARG A 459 21.89 -6.18 0.65
C ARG A 459 21.41 -6.86 -0.64
N ALA A 460 20.37 -6.32 -1.27
CA ALA A 460 19.88 -6.84 -2.53
C ALA A 460 20.93 -6.77 -3.64
N LEU A 461 21.70 -5.68 -3.70
CA LEU A 461 22.79 -5.52 -4.67
C LEU A 461 23.94 -6.52 -4.44
N GLU A 462 24.25 -6.86 -3.18
CA GLU A 462 25.27 -7.87 -2.83
C GLU A 462 24.86 -9.28 -3.24
N THR A 463 23.57 -9.59 -3.18
CA THR A 463 23.02 -10.93 -3.48
C THR A 463 22.61 -11.10 -4.94
N ALA A 464 22.54 -10.02 -5.71
CA ALA A 464 22.11 -10.02 -7.12
C ALA A 464 23.05 -10.87 -7.99
N ARG A 465 22.51 -11.86 -8.70
CA ARG A 465 23.28 -12.84 -9.50
C ARG A 465 23.37 -12.47 -10.98
N SER A 466 22.38 -11.76 -11.51
CA SER A 466 22.35 -11.36 -12.92
C SER A 466 22.70 -9.89 -13.10
N LYS A 467 23.24 -9.53 -14.28
CA LYS A 467 23.51 -8.13 -14.63
C LYS A 467 22.24 -7.28 -14.62
N GLY A 468 21.11 -7.85 -15.00
CA GLY A 468 19.81 -7.16 -14.97
C GLY A 468 19.39 -6.81 -13.55
N GLU A 469 19.44 -7.78 -12.62
CA GLU A 469 19.15 -7.54 -11.20
C GLU A 469 20.09 -6.49 -10.60
N GLN A 470 21.39 -6.62 -10.86
CA GLN A 470 22.37 -5.64 -10.39
C GLN A 470 22.05 -4.22 -10.90
N LEU A 471 21.66 -4.08 -12.16
CA LEU A 471 21.30 -2.78 -12.72
C LEU A 471 20.08 -2.17 -12.01
N GLU A 472 19.04 -2.98 -11.77
CA GLU A 472 17.85 -2.49 -11.07
C GLU A 472 18.15 -2.05 -9.63
N PHE A 473 18.96 -2.81 -8.90
CA PHE A 473 19.35 -2.41 -7.53
C PHE A 473 20.30 -1.22 -7.51
N VAL A 474 21.19 -1.10 -8.48
CA VAL A 474 22.05 0.10 -8.63
C VAL A 474 21.20 1.34 -8.89
N LYS A 475 20.19 1.24 -9.74
CA LYS A 475 19.24 2.34 -9.98
C LYS A 475 18.48 2.70 -8.72
N LEU A 476 17.89 1.70 -8.04
CA LEU A 476 17.15 1.91 -6.81
C LEU A 476 18.03 2.60 -5.77
N LEU A 477 19.20 2.08 -5.53
CA LEU A 477 20.15 2.64 -4.55
C LEU A 477 20.60 4.05 -4.94
N PHE A 478 20.82 4.33 -6.22
CA PHE A 478 21.12 5.66 -6.70
C PHE A 478 20.00 6.65 -6.33
N PHE A 479 18.74 6.31 -6.62
CA PHE A 479 17.62 7.17 -6.28
C PHE A 479 17.46 7.34 -4.77
N LEU A 480 17.61 6.28 -3.98
CA LEU A 480 17.51 6.34 -2.52
C LEU A 480 18.59 7.25 -1.90
N ILE A 481 19.83 7.10 -2.34
CA ILE A 481 20.93 7.97 -1.87
C ILE A 481 20.70 9.42 -2.33
N GLN A 482 20.20 9.63 -3.53
CA GLN A 482 19.83 10.96 -4.01
C GLN A 482 18.77 11.62 -3.13
N PHE A 483 17.82 10.83 -2.57
CA PHE A 483 16.84 11.32 -1.60
C PHE A 483 17.46 11.71 -0.26
N SER A 484 18.38 10.92 0.25
CA SER A 484 18.98 11.15 1.56
C SER A 484 20.14 12.16 1.52
N ASP A 485 21.05 12.02 0.56
CA ASP A 485 22.22 12.88 0.38
C ASP A 485 22.54 13.11 -1.11
N PRO A 486 21.98 14.17 -1.72
CA PRO A 486 22.21 14.50 -3.12
C PRO A 486 23.66 14.95 -3.42
N THR A 487 24.47 15.19 -2.39
CA THR A 487 25.88 15.59 -2.52
C THR A 487 26.85 14.42 -2.36
N SER A 488 26.32 13.22 -2.12
CA SER A 488 27.13 12.03 -1.90
C SER A 488 27.96 11.64 -3.12
N ASP A 489 29.23 11.38 -2.91
CA ASP A 489 30.15 10.87 -3.94
C ASP A 489 29.71 9.50 -4.48
N ARG A 490 28.97 8.73 -3.68
CA ARG A 490 28.43 7.43 -4.07
C ARG A 490 27.47 7.52 -5.28
N LEU A 491 26.84 8.67 -5.51
CA LEU A 491 25.95 8.84 -6.67
C LEU A 491 26.69 8.66 -7.99
N LEU A 492 27.89 9.23 -8.12
CA LEU A 492 28.66 9.02 -9.34
C LEU A 492 29.23 7.61 -9.43
N GLU A 493 29.65 7.00 -8.32
CA GLU A 493 30.11 5.60 -8.31
C GLU A 493 29.02 4.65 -8.78
N LEU A 494 27.78 4.84 -8.30
CA LEU A 494 26.62 4.05 -8.74
C LEU A 494 26.25 4.33 -10.20
N ALA A 495 26.34 5.59 -10.65
CA ALA A 495 26.11 5.92 -12.05
C ALA A 495 27.14 5.25 -12.96
N LEU A 496 28.42 5.29 -12.60
CA LEU A 496 29.49 4.61 -13.36
C LEU A 496 29.28 3.09 -13.38
N ARG A 497 28.93 2.49 -12.24
CA ARG A 497 28.60 1.07 -12.17
C ARG A 497 27.38 0.72 -13.03
N ALA A 498 26.34 1.56 -13.05
CA ALA A 498 25.21 1.39 -13.96
C ALA A 498 25.69 1.40 -15.42
N GLY A 499 26.61 2.30 -15.77
CA GLY A 499 27.21 2.40 -17.10
C GLY A 499 27.95 1.15 -17.58
N GLU A 500 28.45 0.30 -16.67
CA GLU A 500 29.07 -0.99 -16.98
C GLU A 500 28.02 -2.11 -17.16
N LEU A 501 26.84 -1.96 -16.59
CA LEU A 501 25.78 -2.95 -16.58
C LEU A 501 24.76 -2.77 -17.70
N VAL A 502 24.55 -1.53 -18.18
CA VAL A 502 23.55 -1.21 -19.20
C VAL A 502 23.93 -1.74 -20.57
N ASP A 503 22.91 -2.17 -21.31
CA ASP A 503 23.02 -2.44 -22.75
C ASP A 503 22.79 -1.13 -23.51
N GLN A 504 23.85 -0.63 -24.17
CA GLN A 504 23.83 0.62 -24.95
C GLN A 504 22.90 0.56 -26.17
N SER A 505 22.47 -0.64 -26.58
CA SER A 505 21.50 -0.84 -27.67
C SER A 505 20.04 -0.65 -27.21
N VAL A 506 19.80 -0.58 -25.89
CA VAL A 506 18.49 -0.41 -25.30
C VAL A 506 18.29 1.03 -24.81
N GLU A 507 17.39 1.77 -25.49
CA GLU A 507 17.14 3.19 -25.24
C GLU A 507 16.88 3.51 -23.76
N SER A 508 16.02 2.72 -23.10
CA SER A 508 15.64 2.94 -21.70
C SER A 508 16.80 2.78 -20.73
N GLN A 509 17.68 1.82 -20.97
CA GLN A 509 18.83 1.57 -20.10
C GLN A 509 19.89 2.64 -20.27
N GLU A 510 20.28 2.94 -21.50
CA GLU A 510 21.31 3.96 -21.77
C GLU A 510 20.83 5.36 -21.39
N GLY A 511 19.56 5.70 -21.67
CA GLY A 511 18.96 6.98 -21.27
C GLY A 511 18.95 7.16 -19.75
N THR A 512 18.61 6.10 -19.00
CA THR A 512 18.63 6.13 -17.52
C THR A 512 20.06 6.33 -17.01
N TYR A 513 21.04 5.61 -17.56
CA TYR A 513 22.45 5.82 -17.21
C TYR A 513 22.88 7.27 -17.42
N LEU A 514 22.55 7.87 -18.57
CA LEU A 514 22.91 9.25 -18.86
C LEU A 514 22.29 10.23 -17.86
N MET A 515 21.06 10.01 -17.44
CA MET A 515 20.40 10.81 -16.40
C MET A 515 21.07 10.64 -15.03
N MET A 516 21.38 9.40 -14.65
CA MET A 516 22.10 9.11 -13.39
C MET A 516 23.46 9.78 -13.37
N HIS A 517 24.23 9.68 -14.47
CA HIS A 517 25.55 10.28 -14.59
C HIS A 517 25.49 11.80 -14.50
N LEU A 518 24.55 12.45 -15.20
CA LEU A 518 24.32 13.88 -15.13
C LEU A 518 23.98 14.33 -13.71
N SER A 519 23.06 13.63 -13.04
CA SER A 519 22.66 13.93 -11.67
C SER A 519 23.81 13.72 -10.68
N GLY A 520 24.60 12.66 -10.84
CA GLY A 520 25.75 12.36 -9.99
C GLY A 520 26.91 13.36 -10.13
N THR A 521 27.02 14.06 -11.27
CA THR A 521 28.06 15.08 -11.50
C THR A 521 27.72 16.46 -10.91
N LEU A 522 26.47 16.69 -10.50
CA LEU A 522 26.04 17.98 -9.93
C LEU A 522 26.49 18.19 -8.46
N GLY A 523 27.10 17.20 -7.82
CA GLY A 523 27.40 17.16 -6.39
C GLY A 523 28.67 17.85 -5.89
N GLY A 524 29.33 18.76 -6.65
CA GLY A 524 30.34 19.64 -6.08
C GLY A 524 31.82 19.18 -6.14
N ARG A 525 32.20 18.41 -7.15
CA ARG A 525 33.59 17.87 -7.35
C ARG A 525 34.60 18.86 -7.92
N SER A 526 35.88 18.46 -7.87
CA SER A 526 36.96 19.24 -8.47
C SER A 526 36.83 19.36 -9.99
N ASP A 527 37.22 20.50 -10.56
CA ASP A 527 37.12 20.79 -12.01
C ASP A 527 37.84 19.76 -12.91
N ILE A 528 38.89 19.08 -12.41
CA ILE A 528 39.68 18.10 -13.17
C ILE A 528 38.97 16.76 -13.32
N GLU A 529 38.37 16.27 -12.24
CA GLU A 529 37.54 15.02 -12.27
C GLU A 529 36.33 15.21 -13.12
N LEU A 530 35.64 16.35 -12.96
CA LEU A 530 34.48 16.72 -13.80
C LEU A 530 34.84 16.84 -15.30
N ALA A 531 36.03 17.24 -15.65
CA ALA A 531 36.41 17.37 -17.06
C ALA A 531 36.52 15.99 -17.77
N ARG A 532 37.10 14.98 -17.08
CA ARG A 532 37.23 13.61 -17.61
C ARG A 532 35.84 12.93 -17.73
N ASP A 533 35.04 13.09 -16.72
CA ASP A 533 33.70 12.52 -16.69
C ASP A 533 32.79 13.18 -17.71
N ARG A 534 32.92 14.48 -17.95
CA ARG A 534 32.19 15.21 -19.00
C ARG A 534 32.50 14.70 -20.41
N GLU A 535 33.77 14.36 -20.70
CA GLU A 535 34.16 13.83 -22.00
C GLU A 535 33.57 12.43 -22.23
N GLN A 536 33.59 11.58 -21.22
CA GLN A 536 32.95 10.26 -21.29
C GLN A 536 31.44 10.38 -21.44
N PHE A 537 30.82 11.24 -20.68
CA PHE A 537 29.39 11.53 -20.80
C PHE A 537 29.04 12.06 -22.18
N ARG A 538 29.80 13.05 -22.69
CA ARG A 538 29.60 13.61 -24.03
C ARG A 538 29.65 12.55 -25.11
N THR A 539 30.68 11.71 -25.07
CA THR A 539 30.86 10.63 -26.06
C THR A 539 29.68 9.66 -26.06
N ARG A 540 29.22 9.24 -24.90
CA ARG A 540 28.04 8.35 -24.77
C ARG A 540 26.74 9.04 -25.13
N ALA A 541 26.55 10.29 -24.75
CA ALA A 541 25.37 11.07 -25.12
C ALA A 541 25.28 11.29 -26.64
N GLU A 542 26.41 11.58 -27.31
CA GLU A 542 26.45 11.69 -28.78
C GLU A 542 26.13 10.34 -29.48
N ALA A 543 26.61 9.23 -28.93
CA ALA A 543 26.25 7.90 -29.39
C ALA A 543 24.76 7.59 -29.19
N PHE A 544 24.21 7.95 -28.03
CA PHE A 544 22.81 7.79 -27.73
C PHE A 544 21.92 8.52 -28.74
N PHE A 545 22.15 9.81 -28.99
CA PHE A 545 21.34 10.58 -29.94
C PHE A 545 21.55 10.14 -31.37
N ARG A 546 22.65 9.48 -31.73
CA ARG A 546 22.87 8.84 -33.03
C ARG A 546 22.05 7.57 -33.15
N ASN A 547 22.03 6.76 -32.12
CA ASN A 547 21.32 5.47 -32.11
C ASN A 547 19.80 5.66 -31.93
N PHE A 548 19.37 6.66 -31.18
CA PHE A 548 17.98 6.95 -30.83
C PHE A 548 17.60 8.41 -31.19
N PRO A 549 17.57 8.78 -32.50
CA PRO A 549 17.31 10.15 -32.93
C PRO A 549 15.91 10.69 -32.54
N ASN A 550 14.95 9.80 -32.30
CA ASN A 550 13.58 10.12 -31.91
C ASN A 550 13.29 9.79 -30.44
N SER A 551 14.33 9.73 -29.60
CA SER A 551 14.17 9.44 -28.19
C SER A 551 13.15 10.36 -27.52
N ARG A 552 12.30 9.76 -26.67
CA ARG A 552 11.37 10.48 -25.80
C ARG A 552 11.93 10.67 -24.38
N MET A 553 13.06 10.03 -24.06
CA MET A 553 13.69 10.11 -22.74
C MET A 553 14.61 11.33 -22.62
N LEU A 554 15.41 11.55 -23.65
CA LEU A 554 16.36 12.65 -23.68
C LEU A 554 16.20 13.45 -24.97
N TRP A 555 16.22 14.76 -24.88
CA TRP A 555 16.10 15.66 -26.01
C TRP A 555 17.37 16.45 -26.19
N ARG A 556 17.78 16.61 -27.45
CA ARG A 556 18.91 17.46 -27.84
C ARG A 556 18.38 18.76 -28.43
N GLY A 557 18.76 19.88 -27.84
CA GLY A 557 18.52 21.21 -28.38
C GLY A 557 19.83 21.86 -28.81
N GLU A 558 19.90 22.45 -29.99
CA GLU A 558 21.04 23.28 -30.40
C GLU A 558 20.74 24.74 -30.06
N ILE A 559 21.52 25.28 -29.15
CA ILE A 559 21.49 26.71 -28.81
C ILE A 559 22.66 27.35 -29.52
N ARG A 560 22.38 28.31 -30.41
CA ARG A 560 23.44 29.06 -31.08
C ARG A 560 24.19 29.94 -30.10
N GLU A 561 25.49 29.98 -30.20
CA GLU A 561 26.33 30.87 -29.40
C GLU A 561 25.91 32.34 -29.67
N GLY A 562 25.51 33.08 -28.63
CA GLY A 562 24.99 34.45 -28.76
C GLY A 562 23.49 34.54 -29.02
N ALA A 563 22.74 33.44 -28.93
CA ALA A 563 21.27 33.46 -29.06
C ALA A 563 20.64 34.44 -28.07
N SER A 564 19.66 35.20 -28.52
CA SER A 564 18.87 36.09 -27.66
C SER A 564 18.00 35.29 -26.67
N GLY A 565 17.63 35.87 -25.56
CA GLY A 565 16.74 35.25 -24.58
C GLY A 565 15.42 34.77 -25.20
N THR A 566 14.92 35.46 -26.23
CA THR A 566 13.70 35.10 -26.98
C THR A 566 13.93 33.82 -27.81
N GLU A 567 15.06 33.70 -28.51
CA GLU A 567 15.41 32.49 -29.28
C GLU A 567 15.63 31.29 -28.37
N LEU A 568 16.20 31.48 -27.18
CA LEU A 568 16.31 30.43 -26.18
C LEU A 568 14.93 29.93 -25.72
N VAL A 569 14.03 30.85 -25.41
CA VAL A 569 12.65 30.55 -25.02
C VAL A 569 11.89 29.79 -26.13
N GLU A 570 12.03 30.23 -27.38
CA GLU A 570 11.38 29.54 -28.51
C GLU A 570 11.98 28.13 -28.76
N SER A 571 13.29 27.96 -28.60
CA SER A 571 13.93 26.65 -28.67
C SER A 571 13.45 25.74 -27.54
N LEU A 572 13.32 26.24 -26.31
CA LEU A 572 12.78 25.49 -25.18
C LEU A 572 11.30 25.13 -25.37
N LYS A 573 10.48 26.03 -25.93
CA LYS A 573 9.09 25.77 -26.27
C LYS A 573 8.98 24.64 -27.31
N ALA A 574 9.81 24.69 -28.34
CA ALA A 574 9.85 23.62 -29.36
C ALA A 574 10.23 22.26 -28.77
N LEU A 575 11.26 22.24 -27.88
CA LEU A 575 11.71 21.02 -27.18
C LEU A 575 10.63 20.45 -26.26
N THR A 576 9.83 21.31 -25.59
CA THR A 576 8.75 20.88 -24.69
C THR A 576 7.44 20.55 -25.41
N GLY A 577 7.42 20.61 -26.76
CA GLY A 577 6.22 20.35 -27.55
C GLY A 577 5.12 21.40 -27.37
N MET A 578 5.51 22.63 -27.01
CA MET A 578 4.58 23.75 -26.89
C MET A 578 4.20 24.26 -28.28
N THR A 579 3.03 23.86 -28.76
CA THR A 579 2.48 24.36 -30.01
C THR A 579 1.75 25.69 -29.82
N PRO A 580 1.62 26.55 -30.87
CA PRO A 580 0.84 27.78 -30.80
C PRO A 580 -0.60 27.57 -30.31
N ASP A 581 -1.23 26.46 -30.70
CA ASP A 581 -2.59 26.11 -30.26
C ASP A 581 -2.64 25.78 -28.78
N ARG A 582 -1.64 25.07 -28.28
CA ARG A 582 -1.51 24.75 -26.86
C ARG A 582 -1.25 26.01 -26.03
N GLU A 583 -0.40 26.92 -26.51
CA GLU A 583 -0.15 28.20 -25.86
C GLU A 583 -1.43 29.11 -25.87
N ALA A 584 -2.17 29.15 -26.98
CA ALA A 584 -3.43 29.87 -27.07
C ALA A 584 -4.50 29.28 -26.12
N PHE A 585 -4.54 27.96 -26.00
CA PHE A 585 -5.42 27.28 -25.06
C PHE A 585 -5.05 27.62 -23.60
N GLN A 586 -3.78 27.56 -23.24
CA GLN A 586 -3.30 27.91 -21.90
C GLN A 586 -3.65 29.35 -21.54
N LYS A 587 -3.34 30.30 -22.40
CA LYS A 587 -3.68 31.72 -22.19
C LYS A 587 -5.18 31.98 -22.05
N ARG A 588 -6.02 31.20 -22.73
CA ARG A 588 -7.48 31.30 -22.63
C ARG A 588 -7.97 30.78 -21.29
N MET A 589 -7.45 29.60 -20.86
CA MET A 589 -7.79 29.03 -19.57
C MET A 589 -7.29 29.87 -18.40
N GLU A 590 -6.08 30.42 -18.48
CA GLU A 590 -5.53 31.33 -17.48
C GLU A 590 -6.40 32.59 -17.33
N ARG A 591 -6.81 33.23 -18.42
CA ARG A 591 -7.73 34.36 -18.36
C ARG A 591 -9.09 33.98 -17.74
N SER A 592 -9.60 32.80 -18.06
CA SER A 592 -10.83 32.29 -17.45
C SER A 592 -10.69 32.16 -15.93
N LEU A 593 -9.59 31.61 -15.46
CA LEU A 593 -9.29 31.50 -14.03
C LEU A 593 -9.10 32.87 -13.36
N GLN A 594 -8.40 33.81 -14.01
CA GLN A 594 -8.25 35.19 -13.52
C GLN A 594 -9.60 35.89 -13.38
N GLN A 595 -10.54 35.65 -14.31
CA GLN A 595 -11.91 36.10 -14.17
C GLN A 595 -12.68 35.38 -13.05
N GLY A 596 -12.05 34.39 -12.38
CA GLY A 596 -12.59 33.64 -11.29
C GLY A 596 -13.55 32.53 -11.75
N LEU A 597 -13.53 32.11 -13.02
CA LEU A 597 -14.25 30.95 -13.51
C LEU A 597 -13.44 29.71 -13.09
N ASN A 598 -14.02 28.90 -12.23
CA ASN A 598 -13.37 27.68 -11.71
C ASN A 598 -13.51 26.53 -12.73
N THR A 599 -12.86 26.68 -13.89
CA THR A 599 -13.02 25.78 -15.05
C THR A 599 -12.05 24.62 -15.10
N VAL A 600 -10.96 24.69 -14.31
CA VAL A 600 -9.90 23.68 -14.26
C VAL A 600 -9.63 23.32 -12.82
N PRO A 601 -9.66 22.02 -12.45
CA PRO A 601 -9.29 21.57 -11.13
C PRO A 601 -7.92 22.12 -10.69
N PHE A 602 -7.82 22.47 -9.40
CA PHE A 602 -6.63 23.12 -8.85
C PHE A 602 -5.38 22.28 -9.06
N SER A 603 -5.47 20.98 -8.78
CA SER A 603 -4.36 20.03 -8.96
C SER A 603 -3.92 19.84 -10.43
N TRP A 604 -4.77 20.19 -11.40
CA TRP A 604 -4.45 20.07 -12.82
C TRP A 604 -3.83 21.35 -13.42
N ARG A 605 -3.98 22.50 -12.74
CA ARG A 605 -3.50 23.80 -13.23
C ARG A 605 -2.02 23.85 -13.55
N PRO A 606 -1.11 23.28 -12.75
CA PRO A 606 0.32 23.28 -13.07
C PRO A 606 0.64 22.63 -14.42
N ARG A 607 -0.06 21.56 -14.78
CA ARG A 607 0.16 20.83 -16.03
C ARG A 607 -0.57 21.42 -17.24
N LEU A 608 -1.78 21.93 -17.02
CA LEU A 608 -2.66 22.36 -18.13
C LEU A 608 -2.59 23.84 -18.42
N VAL A 609 -2.35 24.68 -17.41
CA VAL A 609 -2.53 26.14 -17.53
C VAL A 609 -1.29 26.89 -17.07
N LEU A 610 -0.78 26.58 -15.89
CA LEU A 610 0.27 27.33 -15.22
C LEU A 610 1.62 26.63 -15.40
N SER A 611 2.11 26.52 -16.64
CA SER A 611 3.33 25.74 -16.96
C SER A 611 4.60 26.25 -16.29
N TYR A 612 4.58 27.45 -15.69
CA TYR A 612 5.67 28.01 -14.86
C TYR A 612 5.57 27.57 -13.40
N ILE A 613 4.51 26.92 -12.98
CA ILE A 613 4.34 26.28 -11.67
C ILE A 613 4.67 24.79 -11.85
N SER A 614 5.64 24.31 -11.10
CA SER A 614 6.15 22.94 -11.29
C SER A 614 5.15 21.85 -10.95
N ASP A 615 4.34 22.04 -9.90
CA ASP A 615 3.44 21.03 -9.33
C ASP A 615 2.42 21.65 -8.36
N ILE A 616 1.59 20.78 -7.78
CA ILE A 616 0.50 21.15 -6.87
C ILE A 616 1.01 21.76 -5.55
N VAL A 617 2.14 21.26 -5.01
CA VAL A 617 2.69 21.77 -3.75
C VAL A 617 3.21 23.18 -3.94
N HIS A 618 3.92 23.43 -5.04
CA HIS A 618 4.35 24.76 -5.42
C HIS A 618 3.17 25.70 -5.63
N LEU A 619 2.13 25.25 -6.33
CA LEU A 619 0.91 26.04 -6.53
C LEU A 619 0.25 26.42 -5.20
N TRP A 620 0.18 25.47 -4.26
CA TRP A 620 -0.38 25.73 -2.93
C TRP A 620 0.41 26.78 -2.16
N GLU A 621 1.73 26.69 -2.15
CA GLU A 621 2.57 27.71 -1.50
C GLU A 621 2.43 29.10 -2.16
N VAL A 622 2.36 29.15 -3.50
CA VAL A 622 2.09 30.40 -4.24
C VAL A 622 0.71 30.93 -3.90
N ALA A 623 -0.30 30.09 -3.80
CA ALA A 623 -1.67 30.49 -3.48
C ALA A 623 -1.75 31.23 -2.14
N LYS A 624 -1.05 30.72 -1.12
CA LYS A 624 -1.05 31.31 0.24
C LYS A 624 -0.49 32.74 0.28
N VAL A 625 0.51 33.05 -0.56
CA VAL A 625 1.23 34.33 -0.58
C VAL A 625 0.75 35.27 -1.69
N SER A 626 0.04 34.76 -2.70
CA SER A 626 -0.45 35.56 -3.83
C SER A 626 -1.42 36.65 -3.41
N SER A 627 -1.62 37.66 -4.28
CA SER A 627 -2.64 38.68 -4.09
C SER A 627 -4.04 38.08 -4.26
N ARG A 628 -5.05 38.66 -3.61
CA ARG A 628 -6.47 38.28 -3.81
C ARG A 628 -6.96 38.46 -5.23
N ASP A 629 -6.31 39.32 -6.02
CA ASP A 629 -6.65 39.54 -7.42
C ASP A 629 -6.06 38.45 -8.35
N ASP A 630 -5.08 37.69 -7.86
CA ASP A 630 -4.40 36.60 -8.60
C ASP A 630 -5.20 35.30 -8.53
N ARG A 631 -6.47 35.35 -8.96
CA ARG A 631 -7.47 34.29 -8.79
C ARG A 631 -7.10 32.96 -9.44
N GLN A 632 -6.22 32.98 -10.43
CA GLN A 632 -5.69 31.75 -11.08
C GLN A 632 -4.96 30.83 -10.12
N TYR A 633 -4.43 31.36 -9.01
CA TYR A 633 -3.73 30.56 -7.98
C TYR A 633 -4.64 30.10 -6.85
N HIS A 634 -5.87 30.64 -6.72
CA HIS A 634 -6.69 30.35 -5.55
C HIS A 634 -7.42 29.00 -5.65
N LEU A 635 -7.42 28.28 -4.53
CA LEU A 635 -8.26 27.10 -4.33
C LEU A 635 -9.71 27.54 -4.08
N VAL A 636 -10.65 26.91 -4.75
CA VAL A 636 -12.08 27.10 -4.51
C VAL A 636 -12.63 25.85 -3.84
N MET A 637 -12.89 25.95 -2.55
CA MET A 637 -13.43 24.84 -1.78
C MET A 637 -14.94 24.71 -1.92
N VAL A 638 -15.66 25.82 -1.80
CA VAL A 638 -17.11 25.87 -2.01
C VAL A 638 -17.50 27.23 -2.57
N ASN A 639 -18.30 27.21 -3.62
CA ASN A 639 -18.83 28.44 -4.27
C ASN A 639 -20.38 28.53 -4.24
N ASP A 640 -21.06 27.46 -3.84
CA ASP A 640 -22.51 27.42 -3.74
C ASP A 640 -22.97 27.98 -2.39
N THR A 641 -23.71 29.10 -2.44
CA THR A 641 -24.28 29.73 -1.25
C THR A 641 -25.36 28.88 -0.56
N GLY A 642 -25.85 27.85 -1.23
CA GLY A 642 -26.79 26.86 -0.68
C GLY A 642 -26.12 25.67 0.01
N TRP A 643 -24.78 25.63 0.04
CA TRP A 643 -24.06 24.57 0.69
C TRP A 643 -24.47 24.36 2.14
N GLN A 644 -24.69 23.09 2.50
CA GLN A 644 -24.95 22.64 3.86
C GLN A 644 -23.96 21.54 4.22
N PRO A 645 -23.43 21.49 5.45
CA PRO A 645 -22.50 20.49 5.86
C PRO A 645 -23.15 19.09 5.87
N ILE A 646 -22.37 18.09 5.49
CA ILE A 646 -22.76 16.68 5.56
C ILE A 646 -22.61 16.23 7.03
N GLY A 647 -23.63 15.58 7.58
CA GLY A 647 -23.59 15.08 8.96
C GLY A 647 -22.53 13.98 9.17
N ALA A 648 -22.01 13.89 10.39
CA ALA A 648 -20.92 13.00 10.77
C ALA A 648 -21.14 11.54 10.40
N ASP A 649 -22.32 10.99 10.62
CA ASP A 649 -22.65 9.60 10.29
C ASP A 649 -22.64 9.32 8.78
N ALA A 650 -23.07 10.31 7.99
CA ALA A 650 -23.08 10.17 6.54
C ALA A 650 -21.67 10.21 5.93
N LEU A 651 -20.75 10.95 6.56
CA LEU A 651 -19.34 10.99 6.16
C LEU A 651 -18.63 9.66 6.41
N ARG A 652 -18.95 8.97 7.51
CA ARG A 652 -18.30 7.71 7.91
C ARG A 652 -18.76 6.46 7.14
N LYS A 653 -19.76 6.56 6.27
CA LYS A 653 -20.30 5.40 5.55
C LYS A 653 -19.33 4.75 4.58
N ARG A 654 -18.40 5.51 4.03
CA ARG A 654 -17.40 5.06 3.05
C ARG A 654 -16.02 5.58 3.47
N VAL A 655 -14.99 4.88 3.01
CA VAL A 655 -13.61 5.32 3.25
C VAL A 655 -13.34 6.59 2.44
N PRO A 656 -12.88 7.68 3.07
CA PRO A 656 -12.53 8.90 2.34
C PRO A 656 -11.24 8.68 1.55
N LEU A 657 -11.30 8.90 0.24
CA LEU A 657 -10.13 8.93 -0.64
C LEU A 657 -9.67 10.39 -0.79
N LEU A 658 -8.54 10.71 -0.18
CA LEU A 658 -7.99 12.06 -0.12
C LEU A 658 -7.19 12.38 -1.39
N ASP A 659 -7.45 13.56 -1.95
CA ASP A 659 -6.62 14.15 -3.00
C ASP A 659 -5.50 15.03 -2.42
N TRP A 660 -4.62 15.53 -3.27
CA TRP A 660 -3.55 16.44 -2.87
C TRP A 660 -4.05 17.69 -2.15
N THR A 661 -5.21 18.27 -2.57
CA THR A 661 -5.71 19.50 -1.97
C THR A 661 -6.17 19.27 -0.54
N ALA A 662 -6.86 18.17 -0.28
CA ALA A 662 -7.26 17.77 1.08
C ALA A 662 -6.05 17.51 1.97
N LEU A 663 -5.03 16.78 1.48
CA LEU A 663 -3.81 16.49 2.24
C LEU A 663 -3.06 17.76 2.63
N LEU A 664 -2.87 18.69 1.69
CA LEU A 664 -2.17 19.96 1.94
C LEU A 664 -2.92 20.85 2.93
N VAL A 665 -4.23 20.98 2.75
CA VAL A 665 -5.09 21.79 3.63
C VAL A 665 -5.13 21.19 5.03
N LEU A 666 -5.31 19.87 5.18
CA LEU A 666 -5.35 19.21 6.47
C LEU A 666 -4.03 19.31 7.21
N ASN A 667 -2.91 19.14 6.50
CA ASN A 667 -1.59 19.29 7.08
C ASN A 667 -1.38 20.71 7.63
N ASP A 668 -1.67 21.73 6.83
CA ASP A 668 -1.50 23.13 7.23
C ASP A 668 -2.48 23.55 8.33
N LEU A 669 -3.66 22.97 8.39
CA LEU A 669 -4.58 23.14 9.49
C LEU A 669 -4.21 22.34 10.75
N GLY A 670 -3.27 21.38 10.66
CA GLY A 670 -2.92 20.46 11.76
C GLY A 670 -4.07 19.55 12.15
N LEU A 671 -4.81 19.02 11.15
CA LEU A 671 -6.02 18.22 11.38
C LEU A 671 -5.85 16.75 10.97
N ILE A 672 -4.69 16.33 10.50
CA ILE A 672 -4.47 14.95 10.02
C ILE A 672 -4.84 13.93 11.11
N ASP A 673 -4.33 14.08 12.33
CA ASP A 673 -4.62 13.18 13.46
C ASP A 673 -6.12 13.13 13.79
N ALA A 674 -6.77 14.29 13.85
CA ALA A 674 -8.20 14.38 14.16
C ALA A 674 -9.06 13.72 13.07
N VAL A 675 -8.69 13.90 11.80
CA VAL A 675 -9.41 13.34 10.66
C VAL A 675 -9.25 11.82 10.63
N ILE A 676 -8.04 11.30 10.81
CA ILE A 676 -7.80 9.85 10.85
C ILE A 676 -8.52 9.23 12.05
N THR A 677 -8.47 9.87 13.21
CA THR A 677 -9.21 9.41 14.40
C THR A 677 -10.73 9.42 14.15
N PHE A 678 -11.26 10.43 13.46
CA PHE A 678 -12.67 10.55 13.15
C PHE A 678 -13.18 9.46 12.22
N PHE A 679 -12.46 9.18 11.13
CA PHE A 679 -12.84 8.16 10.16
C PHE A 679 -12.41 6.74 10.56
N GLY A 680 -11.39 6.58 11.41
CA GLY A 680 -10.75 5.31 11.73
C GLY A 680 -9.82 4.79 10.63
N GLN A 681 -10.21 5.00 9.38
CA GLN A 681 -9.43 4.63 8.20
C GLN A 681 -9.65 5.67 7.08
N ILE A 682 -8.59 6.03 6.39
CA ILE A 682 -8.61 6.89 5.22
C ILE A 682 -7.92 6.19 4.04
N ALA A 683 -8.11 6.69 2.84
CA ALA A 683 -7.38 6.22 1.67
C ALA A 683 -6.64 7.38 1.00
N VAL A 684 -5.42 7.10 0.53
CA VAL A 684 -4.63 8.00 -0.31
C VAL A 684 -4.11 7.15 -1.46
N SER A 685 -4.31 7.56 -2.71
CA SER A 685 -3.89 6.74 -3.84
C SER A 685 -2.38 6.44 -3.78
N ARG A 686 -1.99 5.28 -4.27
CA ARG A 686 -0.59 4.87 -4.30
C ARG A 686 0.27 5.87 -5.05
N ALA A 687 -0.19 6.35 -6.20
CA ALA A 687 0.52 7.36 -6.96
C ALA A 687 0.68 8.67 -6.20
N THR A 688 -0.29 9.09 -5.38
CA THR A 688 -0.16 10.28 -4.53
C THR A 688 0.94 10.10 -3.47
N MET A 689 1.02 8.91 -2.85
CA MET A 689 2.08 8.60 -1.87
C MET A 689 3.47 8.50 -2.53
N GLU A 690 3.54 7.96 -3.74
CA GLU A 690 4.79 7.91 -4.52
C GLU A 690 5.23 9.32 -4.94
N GLU A 691 4.32 10.16 -5.46
CA GLU A 691 4.61 11.57 -5.77
C GLU A 691 5.04 12.35 -4.51
N LEU A 692 4.42 12.10 -3.35
CA LEU A 692 4.81 12.69 -2.08
C LEU A 692 6.27 12.31 -1.73
N ALA A 693 6.63 11.04 -1.86
CA ALA A 693 8.00 10.58 -1.67
C ALA A 693 8.95 11.23 -2.69
N GLU A 694 8.59 11.26 -3.98
CA GLU A 694 9.39 11.93 -5.02
C GLU A 694 9.63 13.43 -4.72
N PHE A 695 8.63 14.14 -4.21
CA PHE A 695 8.73 15.57 -3.88
C PHE A 695 9.60 15.84 -2.63
N THR A 696 9.87 14.84 -1.81
CA THR A 696 10.86 14.96 -0.73
C THR A 696 12.30 14.93 -1.24
N ASN A 697 12.52 14.61 -2.52
CA ASN A 697 13.85 14.58 -3.13
C ASN A 697 14.51 15.98 -3.12
N PRO A 698 15.69 16.11 -2.54
CA PRO A 698 16.38 17.39 -2.40
C PRO A 698 16.80 18.04 -3.72
N VAL A 699 16.92 17.26 -4.80
CA VAL A 699 17.37 17.77 -6.12
C VAL A 699 16.28 18.59 -6.81
N PHE A 700 15.00 18.27 -6.58
CA PHE A 700 13.87 18.84 -7.34
C PHE A 700 13.11 19.97 -6.65
N GLY A 701 13.52 20.42 -5.47
CA GLY A 701 12.83 21.58 -4.97
C GLY A 701 12.92 21.91 -3.50
N SER A 702 13.68 22.93 -3.19
CA SER A 702 13.86 23.44 -1.84
C SER A 702 12.58 23.87 -1.11
N PRO A 703 11.60 24.60 -1.70
CA PRO A 703 10.36 24.93 -0.99
C PRO A 703 9.41 23.72 -0.82
N LYS A 704 9.42 22.80 -1.78
CA LYS A 704 8.55 21.62 -1.80
C LYS A 704 8.99 20.60 -0.76
N ARG A 705 10.28 20.33 -0.70
CA ARG A 705 10.85 19.30 0.18
C ARG A 705 10.41 19.49 1.62
N SER A 706 10.54 20.69 2.16
CA SER A 706 10.16 20.98 3.53
C SER A 706 8.69 20.65 3.79
N LYS A 707 7.80 21.07 2.88
CA LYS A 707 6.35 20.85 3.01
C LYS A 707 5.97 19.38 2.85
N CYS A 708 6.59 18.68 1.90
CA CYS A 708 6.35 17.26 1.69
C CYS A 708 6.89 16.40 2.83
N LEU A 709 8.04 16.75 3.40
CA LEU A 709 8.58 16.09 4.61
C LEU A 709 7.66 16.31 5.82
N GLU A 710 7.13 17.52 5.99
CA GLU A 710 6.17 17.83 7.05
C GLU A 710 4.91 16.95 6.91
N LEU A 711 4.34 16.89 5.71
CA LEU A 711 3.18 16.03 5.41
C LEU A 711 3.50 14.54 5.60
N GLN A 712 4.63 14.07 5.08
CA GLN A 712 5.06 12.68 5.25
C GLN A 712 5.23 12.31 6.72
N ASN A 713 5.85 13.19 7.51
CA ASN A 713 6.01 12.97 8.94
C ASN A 713 4.68 12.99 9.70
N ALA A 714 3.71 13.79 9.25
CA ALA A 714 2.36 13.80 9.83
C ALA A 714 1.57 12.51 9.50
N LEU A 715 1.77 11.92 8.32
CA LEU A 715 1.10 10.68 7.91
C LEU A 715 1.77 9.43 8.50
N LYS A 716 3.08 9.46 8.73
CA LYS A 716 3.88 8.30 9.15
C LYS A 716 3.37 7.57 10.39
N PRO A 717 2.92 8.22 11.48
CA PRO A 717 2.37 7.54 12.65
C PRO A 717 1.06 6.78 12.37
N HIS A 718 0.38 7.10 11.27
CA HIS A 718 -0.96 6.62 10.95
C HIS A 718 -1.00 5.66 9.76
N LEU A 719 0.14 5.16 9.28
CA LEU A 719 0.20 4.32 8.09
C LEU A 719 -0.70 3.08 8.18
N ALA A 720 -0.87 2.52 9.38
CA ALA A 720 -1.81 1.41 9.62
C ALA A 720 -3.28 1.75 9.35
N SER A 721 -3.64 3.03 9.40
CA SER A 721 -5.00 3.53 9.12
C SER A 721 -5.12 4.14 7.72
N ILE A 722 -4.07 4.08 6.89
CA ILE A 722 -4.03 4.66 5.55
C ILE A 722 -3.97 3.56 4.51
N LEU A 723 -5.06 3.35 3.80
CA LEU A 723 -5.08 2.51 2.61
C LEU A 723 -4.39 3.23 1.45
N GLN A 724 -3.62 2.50 0.66
CA GLN A 724 -2.95 3.01 -0.54
C GLN A 724 -3.45 2.26 -1.79
N PRO A 725 -4.73 2.40 -2.16
CA PRO A 725 -5.27 1.70 -3.30
C PRO A 725 -4.60 2.13 -4.59
N SER A 726 -4.49 1.18 -5.53
CA SER A 726 -4.04 1.41 -6.90
C SER A 726 -5.03 0.71 -7.83
N PRO A 727 -5.45 1.33 -8.93
CA PRO A 727 -6.29 0.64 -9.90
C PRO A 727 -5.48 -0.45 -10.59
N PRO A 728 -6.09 -1.56 -11.02
CA PRO A 728 -5.41 -2.53 -11.86
C PRO A 728 -4.93 -1.84 -13.15
N GLU A 729 -3.65 -2.01 -13.46
CA GLU A 729 -3.05 -1.41 -14.65
C GLU A 729 -3.67 -2.03 -15.91
N GLU A 730 -4.52 -1.32 -16.58
CA GLU A 730 -4.83 -1.59 -17.98
C GLU A 730 -3.85 -0.78 -18.84
N ALA A 731 -3.07 -1.44 -19.64
CA ALA A 731 -2.13 -0.82 -20.55
C ALA A 731 -2.89 -0.09 -21.69
N SER A 732 -3.39 1.10 -21.40
CA SER A 732 -3.94 1.99 -22.44
C SER A 732 -2.86 2.97 -22.88
N GLU A 733 -2.51 2.94 -24.16
CA GLU A 733 -1.61 3.93 -24.77
C GLU A 733 -2.11 5.37 -24.66
N ALA A 734 -3.39 5.58 -24.42
CA ALA A 734 -4.07 6.87 -24.26
C ALA A 734 -4.33 7.23 -22.78
N SER A 735 -3.44 6.87 -21.86
CA SER A 735 -3.64 7.12 -20.43
C SER A 735 -3.86 8.61 -20.12
N PRO A 736 -4.98 8.98 -19.46
CA PRO A 736 -5.23 10.33 -18.96
C PRO A 736 -4.10 10.87 -18.08
N ALA A 737 -3.31 9.98 -17.46
CA ALA A 737 -2.17 10.32 -16.62
C ALA A 737 -1.17 11.27 -17.29
N ARG A 738 -1.02 11.21 -18.62
CA ARG A 738 -0.18 12.16 -19.38
C ARG A 738 -0.70 13.60 -19.34
N VAL A 739 -1.98 13.76 -19.20
CA VAL A 739 -2.65 15.06 -19.27
C VAL A 739 -2.86 15.66 -17.87
N ILE A 740 -3.44 14.89 -16.96
CA ILE A 740 -3.86 15.38 -15.64
C ILE A 740 -2.92 14.97 -14.49
N GLY A 741 -1.93 14.13 -14.77
CA GLY A 741 -1.01 13.59 -13.77
C GLY A 741 -1.43 12.21 -13.28
N ARG A 742 -0.43 11.44 -12.80
CA ARG A 742 -0.61 10.06 -12.38
C ARG A 742 -1.54 9.94 -11.17
N SER A 743 -1.29 10.73 -10.13
CA SER A 743 -2.11 10.73 -8.91
C SER A 743 -3.58 11.07 -9.17
N ASN A 744 -3.84 12.08 -10.00
CA ASN A 744 -5.21 12.47 -10.34
C ASN A 744 -5.92 11.41 -11.20
N SER A 745 -5.21 10.82 -12.17
CA SER A 745 -5.74 9.76 -13.03
C SER A 745 -6.10 8.52 -12.21
N GLU A 746 -5.19 8.08 -11.37
CA GLU A 746 -5.38 6.93 -10.49
C GLU A 746 -6.55 7.12 -9.52
N MET A 747 -6.65 8.29 -8.91
CA MET A 747 -7.76 8.61 -8.00
C MET A 747 -9.12 8.55 -8.71
N VAL A 748 -9.24 9.15 -9.91
CA VAL A 748 -10.49 9.12 -10.70
C VAL A 748 -10.87 7.69 -11.06
N GLU A 749 -9.88 6.87 -11.40
CA GLU A 749 -10.08 5.48 -11.79
C GLU A 749 -10.51 4.61 -10.60
N ILE A 750 -9.89 4.79 -9.42
CA ILE A 750 -10.31 4.12 -8.17
C ILE A 750 -11.76 4.46 -7.85
N LEU A 751 -12.13 5.74 -7.88
CA LEU A 751 -13.50 6.19 -7.62
C LEU A 751 -14.51 5.61 -8.62
N GLY A 752 -14.13 5.48 -9.89
CA GLY A 752 -14.97 4.90 -10.93
C GLY A 752 -15.17 3.39 -10.78
N LYS A 753 -14.17 2.66 -10.27
CA LYS A 753 -14.21 1.20 -10.11
C LYS A 753 -14.83 0.76 -8.78
N GLU A 754 -14.61 1.51 -7.69
CA GLU A 754 -15.06 1.15 -6.35
C GLU A 754 -15.89 2.28 -5.68
N PRO A 755 -16.97 2.79 -6.32
CA PRO A 755 -17.73 3.93 -5.81
C PRO A 755 -18.46 3.63 -4.49
N GLU A 756 -18.77 2.35 -4.21
CA GLU A 756 -19.42 1.93 -2.97
C GLU A 756 -18.44 1.90 -1.78
N ARG A 757 -17.17 1.70 -2.04
CA ARG A 757 -16.13 1.61 -1.01
C ARG A 757 -15.55 2.96 -0.67
N TYR A 758 -15.27 3.77 -1.69
CA TYR A 758 -14.58 5.06 -1.53
C TYR A 758 -15.50 6.24 -1.80
N ARG A 759 -15.20 7.35 -1.14
CA ARG A 759 -15.82 8.64 -1.36
C ARG A 759 -14.73 9.70 -1.53
N LEU A 760 -14.87 10.59 -2.50
CA LEU A 760 -13.87 11.62 -2.76
C LEU A 760 -13.83 12.64 -1.60
N TYR A 761 -12.67 12.80 -1.00
CA TYR A 761 -12.36 13.91 -0.11
C TYR A 761 -11.39 14.85 -0.83
N SER A 762 -11.92 15.97 -1.31
CA SER A 762 -11.14 16.97 -2.02
C SER A 762 -11.60 18.37 -1.63
N ASP A 763 -10.65 19.25 -1.44
CA ASP A 763 -10.94 20.67 -1.21
C ASP A 763 -11.11 21.48 -2.51
N ASP A 764 -10.94 20.82 -3.65
CA ASP A 764 -11.18 21.41 -4.96
C ASP A 764 -12.61 21.13 -5.45
N GLU A 765 -13.46 22.16 -5.45
CA GLU A 765 -14.85 22.07 -5.94
C GLU A 765 -14.92 21.59 -7.39
N SER A 766 -14.00 22.07 -8.27
CA SER A 766 -14.00 21.67 -9.67
C SER A 766 -13.73 20.19 -9.84
N LEU A 767 -12.86 19.61 -9.02
CA LEU A 767 -12.56 18.19 -9.05
C LEU A 767 -13.76 17.37 -8.57
N ARG A 768 -14.42 17.83 -7.49
CA ARG A 768 -15.64 17.15 -7.01
C ARG A 768 -16.77 17.19 -8.06
N ILE A 769 -16.98 18.33 -8.72
CA ILE A 769 -17.96 18.44 -9.80
C ILE A 769 -17.59 17.53 -10.97
N PHE A 770 -16.31 17.47 -11.34
CA PHE A 770 -15.83 16.60 -12.42
C PHE A 770 -16.10 15.12 -12.12
N CYS A 771 -15.74 14.66 -10.92
CA CYS A 771 -15.99 13.28 -10.51
C CYS A 771 -17.49 12.95 -10.41
N ALA A 772 -18.30 13.87 -9.89
CA ALA A 772 -19.75 13.68 -9.81
C ALA A 772 -20.40 13.57 -11.20
N ALA A 773 -19.92 14.37 -12.16
CA ALA A 773 -20.45 14.33 -13.52
C ALA A 773 -20.05 13.06 -14.31
N GLY A 774 -18.89 12.50 -14.00
CA GLY A 774 -18.32 11.34 -14.71
C GLY A 774 -18.68 9.97 -14.12
N SER A 775 -18.85 9.88 -12.81
CA SER A 775 -18.97 8.60 -12.10
C SER A 775 -20.08 8.52 -11.05
N GLU A 776 -20.95 9.56 -10.97
CA GLU A 776 -22.00 9.68 -9.93
C GLU A 776 -21.44 9.64 -8.47
N VAL A 777 -20.14 9.81 -8.31
CA VAL A 777 -19.47 9.80 -7.01
C VAL A 777 -19.60 11.17 -6.35
N ASP A 778 -20.33 11.24 -5.25
CA ASP A 778 -20.41 12.44 -4.44
C ASP A 778 -19.11 12.67 -3.64
N GLY A 779 -18.65 13.92 -3.62
CA GLY A 779 -17.47 14.35 -2.87
C GLY A 779 -17.84 15.26 -1.71
N PHE A 780 -16.90 15.44 -0.80
CA PHE A 780 -16.98 16.38 0.34
C PHE A 780 -15.64 17.10 0.54
N CYS A 781 -15.64 18.12 1.39
CA CYS A 781 -14.48 18.96 1.63
C CYS A 781 -14.18 19.16 3.12
N THR A 782 -13.09 19.86 3.42
CA THR A 782 -12.67 20.14 4.80
C THR A 782 -13.72 20.91 5.59
N LEU A 783 -14.59 21.73 4.96
CA LEU A 783 -15.68 22.40 5.70
C LEU A 783 -16.69 21.39 6.26
N ASP A 784 -17.00 20.30 5.52
CA ASP A 784 -17.87 19.22 6.00
C ASP A 784 -17.23 18.51 7.20
N VAL A 785 -15.92 18.24 7.10
CA VAL A 785 -15.16 17.58 8.18
C VAL A 785 -15.08 18.46 9.42
N LEU A 786 -14.81 19.76 9.28
CA LEU A 786 -14.81 20.70 10.41
C LEU A 786 -16.18 20.76 11.10
N ALA A 787 -17.27 20.69 10.32
CA ALA A 787 -18.61 20.63 10.87
C ALA A 787 -18.85 19.32 11.64
N ALA A 788 -18.47 18.18 11.04
CA ALA A 788 -18.61 16.86 11.67
C ALA A 788 -17.76 16.70 12.92
N LEU A 789 -16.51 17.15 12.91
CA LEU A 789 -15.64 17.14 14.10
C LEU A 789 -16.23 17.97 15.24
N THR A 790 -16.89 19.07 14.89
CA THR A 790 -17.59 19.92 15.87
C THR A 790 -18.85 19.23 16.40
N GLU A 791 -19.61 18.56 15.52
CA GLU A 791 -20.81 17.79 15.88
C GLU A 791 -20.49 16.69 16.89
N VAL A 792 -19.38 15.98 16.71
CA VAL A 792 -18.96 14.90 17.62
C VAL A 792 -18.13 15.38 18.83
N GLY A 793 -17.91 16.69 18.95
CA GLY A 793 -17.21 17.29 20.10
C GLY A 793 -15.69 17.14 20.09
N GLN A 794 -15.08 16.72 18.97
CA GLN A 794 -13.61 16.65 18.81
C GLN A 794 -12.99 18.02 18.50
N LEU A 795 -13.78 18.96 18.03
CA LEU A 795 -13.37 20.33 17.74
C LEU A 795 -14.37 21.29 18.39
N SER A 796 -13.89 22.28 19.11
CA SER A 796 -14.78 23.29 19.66
C SER A 796 -15.28 24.24 18.54
N PRO A 797 -16.46 24.85 18.70
CA PRO A 797 -16.97 25.80 17.73
C PRO A 797 -16.07 27.04 17.49
N ILE A 798 -15.25 27.41 18.47
CA ILE A 798 -14.31 28.52 18.32
C ILE A 798 -13.06 28.10 17.54
N GLU A 799 -12.58 26.87 17.77
CA GLU A 799 -11.47 26.29 16.99
C GLU A 799 -11.89 26.12 15.52
N LYS A 800 -13.11 25.60 15.28
CA LYS A 800 -13.67 25.53 13.90
C LYS A 800 -13.62 26.90 13.22
N ALA A 801 -14.13 27.94 13.89
CA ALA A 801 -14.11 29.31 13.35
C ALA A 801 -12.68 29.78 13.07
N GLY A 802 -11.73 29.46 13.96
CA GLY A 802 -10.31 29.76 13.77
C GLY A 802 -9.71 29.07 12.55
N LYS A 803 -10.04 27.78 12.29
CA LYS A 803 -9.60 27.06 11.10
C LYS A 803 -10.19 27.63 9.81
N ILE A 804 -11.46 28.02 9.82
CA ILE A 804 -12.09 28.69 8.68
C ILE A 804 -11.43 30.06 8.41
N ALA A 805 -11.12 30.80 9.46
CA ALA A 805 -10.39 32.08 9.31
C ALA A 805 -9.00 31.85 8.69
N GLN A 806 -8.30 30.80 9.05
CA GLN A 806 -7.01 30.42 8.48
C GLN A 806 -7.13 30.09 6.99
N LEU A 807 -8.19 29.36 6.57
CA LEU A 807 -8.48 29.14 5.14
C LEU A 807 -8.71 30.46 4.40
N CYS A 808 -9.45 31.41 4.99
CA CYS A 808 -9.67 32.74 4.43
C CYS A 808 -8.36 33.53 4.32
N GLU A 809 -7.44 33.39 5.26
CA GLU A 809 -6.12 33.99 5.22
C GLU A 809 -5.30 33.48 4.03
N TRP A 810 -5.36 32.17 3.74
CA TRP A 810 -4.74 31.56 2.57
C TRP A 810 -5.49 31.82 1.26
N LYS A 811 -6.51 32.70 1.25
CA LYS A 811 -7.35 33.04 0.10
C LYS A 811 -8.10 31.85 -0.49
N VAL A 812 -8.26 30.77 0.29
CA VAL A 812 -9.16 29.67 -0.09
C VAL A 812 -10.59 30.21 -0.11
N ARG A 813 -11.28 29.96 -1.20
CA ARG A 813 -12.67 30.35 -1.32
C ARG A 813 -13.56 29.39 -0.55
N VAL A 814 -14.09 29.85 0.58
CA VAL A 814 -14.94 29.09 1.51
C VAL A 814 -16.22 29.85 1.80
N ILE A 815 -17.25 29.12 2.18
CA ILE A 815 -18.45 29.74 2.77
C ILE A 815 -18.22 29.90 4.26
N VAL A 816 -18.35 31.12 4.73
CA VAL A 816 -18.28 31.47 6.14
C VAL A 816 -19.69 31.62 6.70
N GLN A 817 -20.04 30.84 7.70
CA GLN A 817 -21.32 30.97 8.37
C GLN A 817 -21.31 32.16 9.35
N LEU A 818 -22.47 32.76 9.59
CA LEU A 818 -22.59 33.89 10.51
C LEU A 818 -22.12 33.60 11.93
N SER A 819 -22.40 32.39 12.41
CA SER A 819 -21.97 31.93 13.73
C SER A 819 -20.45 31.92 13.89
N GLU A 820 -19.70 31.71 12.80
CA GLU A 820 -18.24 31.69 12.79
C GLU A 820 -17.66 33.08 12.87
N ILE A 821 -18.26 34.06 12.17
CA ILE A 821 -17.87 35.48 12.26
C ILE A 821 -18.04 36.00 13.69
N VAL A 822 -19.19 35.71 14.29
CA VAL A 822 -19.49 36.12 15.68
C VAL A 822 -18.47 35.57 16.68
N ARG A 823 -18.04 34.34 16.50
CA ARG A 823 -17.06 33.69 17.39
C ARG A 823 -15.63 34.21 17.23
N LEU A 824 -15.33 34.82 16.10
CA LEU A 824 -14.02 35.43 15.84
C LEU A 824 -13.93 36.89 16.29
N LEU A 825 -15.03 37.48 16.71
CA LEU A 825 -15.03 38.84 17.20
C LEU A 825 -14.23 38.91 18.53
N PRO A 826 -13.19 39.74 18.62
CA PRO A 826 -12.41 39.87 19.83
C PRO A 826 -13.26 40.48 20.96
N PRO A 827 -13.29 39.88 22.15
CA PRO A 827 -14.09 40.39 23.29
C PRO A 827 -13.76 41.85 23.65
N ALA A 828 -12.54 42.29 23.43
CA ALA A 828 -12.11 43.66 23.68
C ALA A 828 -12.84 44.70 22.80
N ALA A 829 -13.29 44.32 21.60
CA ALA A 829 -14.09 45.23 20.73
C ALA A 829 -15.45 45.56 21.35
N PHE A 830 -16.00 44.69 22.21
CA PHE A 830 -17.29 44.90 22.89
C PHE A 830 -17.18 45.87 24.08
N THR A 831 -15.99 46.08 24.61
CA THR A 831 -15.74 46.95 25.76
C THR A 831 -15.08 48.27 25.39
N ALA A 832 -14.87 48.51 24.11
CA ALA A 832 -14.29 49.74 23.60
C ALA A 832 -15.11 50.96 23.97
N ARG A 833 -14.46 52.09 24.29
CA ARG A 833 -15.15 53.33 24.68
C ARG A 833 -15.47 54.19 23.44
N THR A 834 -14.80 53.99 22.34
CA THR A 834 -15.01 54.76 21.09
C THR A 834 -15.00 53.82 19.89
N VAL A 835 -15.66 54.24 18.82
CA VAL A 835 -15.66 53.51 17.51
C VAL A 835 -14.26 53.33 17.00
N ARG A 836 -13.42 54.33 17.10
CA ARG A 836 -12.02 54.31 16.67
C ARG A 836 -11.23 53.21 17.41
N GLN A 837 -11.38 53.15 18.75
CA GLN A 837 -10.75 52.09 19.54
C GLN A 837 -11.26 50.70 19.14
N ALA A 838 -12.56 50.54 18.90
CA ALA A 838 -13.11 49.26 18.45
C ALA A 838 -12.59 48.86 17.06
N VAL A 839 -12.45 49.82 16.17
CA VAL A 839 -11.87 49.57 14.84
C VAL A 839 -10.40 49.16 14.92
N GLU A 840 -9.62 49.85 15.75
CA GLU A 840 -8.20 49.49 15.99
C GLU A 840 -8.05 48.07 16.55
N ILE A 841 -8.96 47.61 17.42
CA ILE A 841 -9.00 46.26 17.95
C ILE A 841 -9.35 45.25 16.84
N LEU A 842 -10.36 45.54 16.02
CA LEU A 842 -10.75 44.66 14.89
C LEU A 842 -9.66 44.58 13.82
N ASP A 843 -9.02 45.73 13.52
CA ASP A 843 -7.91 45.79 12.55
C ASP A 843 -6.67 45.04 13.03
N ALA A 844 -6.49 44.93 14.36
CA ALA A 844 -5.41 44.18 14.95
C ALA A 844 -5.67 42.65 15.00
N GLU A 845 -6.87 42.18 14.63
CA GLU A 845 -7.22 40.75 14.62
C GLU A 845 -7.19 40.19 13.18
N PRO A 846 -6.07 39.57 12.76
CA PRO A 846 -5.89 39.13 11.36
C PRO A 846 -6.94 38.12 10.93
N ARG A 847 -7.37 37.24 11.82
CA ARG A 847 -8.37 36.18 11.51
C ARG A 847 -9.72 36.80 11.16
N PHE A 848 -10.15 37.79 11.93
CA PHE A 848 -11.39 38.49 11.67
C PHE A 848 -11.32 39.22 10.32
N ILE A 849 -10.23 39.94 10.06
CA ILE A 849 -10.03 40.68 8.80
C ILE A 849 -10.04 39.72 7.59
N SER A 850 -9.39 38.55 7.71
CA SER A 850 -9.35 37.56 6.63
C SER A 850 -10.74 37.05 6.28
N VAL A 851 -11.56 36.75 7.27
CA VAL A 851 -12.94 36.28 7.10
C VAL A 851 -13.82 37.37 6.46
N ILE A 852 -13.76 38.59 6.99
CA ILE A 852 -14.53 39.70 6.42
C ILE A 852 -14.08 39.98 4.96
N SER A 853 -12.80 39.92 4.68
CA SER A 853 -12.30 40.08 3.31
C SER A 853 -12.77 38.98 2.39
N ALA A 854 -12.82 37.72 2.83
CA ALA A 854 -13.33 36.59 2.06
C ALA A 854 -14.81 36.76 1.68
N LEU A 855 -15.65 37.32 2.56
CA LEU A 855 -17.04 37.58 2.26
C LEU A 855 -17.22 38.49 1.02
N TRP A 856 -16.27 39.40 0.80
CA TRP A 856 -16.32 40.33 -0.34
C TRP A 856 -15.74 39.77 -1.64
N ASP A 857 -15.05 38.64 -1.58
CA ASP A 857 -14.46 37.99 -2.75
C ASP A 857 -15.45 37.11 -3.52
N TYR A 858 -16.67 36.94 -2.97
CA TYR A 858 -17.73 36.20 -3.65
C TYR A 858 -18.17 36.87 -4.96
N ARG A 859 -18.40 36.03 -5.98
CA ARG A 859 -19.10 36.46 -7.23
C ARG A 859 -20.58 36.65 -7.06
N ALA A 860 -21.11 36.52 -5.87
CA ALA A 860 -22.45 36.90 -5.59
C ALA A 860 -22.66 38.32 -6.08
N THR A 861 -23.78 38.59 -6.72
CA THR A 861 -24.18 39.96 -7.08
C THR A 861 -24.05 40.78 -5.81
N PHE A 862 -23.67 42.04 -5.98
CA PHE A 862 -23.59 43.03 -4.90
C PHE A 862 -24.77 42.93 -3.93
N GLU A 863 -25.99 42.69 -4.45
CA GLU A 863 -27.20 42.43 -3.67
C GLU A 863 -27.11 41.23 -2.72
N LYS A 864 -26.57 40.08 -3.15
CA LYS A 864 -26.43 38.91 -2.30
C LYS A 864 -25.39 39.11 -1.19
N VAL A 865 -24.32 39.84 -1.47
CA VAL A 865 -23.34 40.22 -0.45
C VAL A 865 -23.97 41.12 0.60
N LEU A 866 -24.80 42.09 0.15
CA LEU A 866 -25.55 42.97 1.02
C LEU A 866 -26.57 42.20 1.89
N GLU A 867 -27.28 41.25 1.31
CA GLU A 867 -28.21 40.40 2.05
C GLU A 867 -27.50 39.58 3.14
N HIS A 868 -26.33 39.08 2.83
CA HIS A 868 -25.52 38.32 3.77
C HIS A 868 -25.01 39.23 4.88
N ALA A 869 -24.44 40.38 4.56
CA ALA A 869 -23.99 41.37 5.53
C ALA A 869 -25.15 41.90 6.42
N ALA A 870 -26.29 42.12 5.83
CA ALA A 870 -27.49 42.48 6.60
C ALA A 870 -27.93 41.37 7.55
N SER A 871 -27.79 40.10 7.16
CA SER A 871 -28.11 38.96 8.00
C SER A 871 -27.13 38.83 9.17
N VAL A 872 -25.82 39.09 8.95
CA VAL A 872 -24.81 39.17 10.02
C VAL A 872 -25.19 40.26 11.03
N LEU A 873 -25.44 41.48 10.55
CA LEU A 873 -25.80 42.59 11.42
C LEU A 873 -27.05 42.31 12.23
N ARG A 874 -28.04 41.68 11.64
CA ARG A 874 -29.27 41.29 12.32
C ARG A 874 -28.99 40.31 13.48
N ILE A 875 -28.24 39.28 13.27
CA ILE A 875 -27.93 38.29 14.36
C ILE A 875 -27.15 38.96 15.47
N LEU A 876 -26.20 39.84 15.14
CA LEU A 876 -25.40 40.54 16.13
C LEU A 876 -26.27 41.49 16.98
N VAL A 877 -27.27 42.11 16.36
CA VAL A 877 -28.22 43.00 17.07
C VAL A 877 -29.24 42.20 17.86
N ASP A 878 -29.84 41.15 17.29
CA ASP A 878 -30.85 40.33 17.96
C ASP A 878 -30.30 39.59 19.17
N GLN A 879 -29.05 39.24 19.17
CA GLN A 879 -28.41 38.57 20.31
C GLN A 879 -27.79 39.53 21.32
N ALA A 880 -27.97 40.87 21.10
CA ALA A 880 -27.31 41.91 21.91
C ALA A 880 -25.80 41.68 22.12
N LEU A 881 -25.15 41.02 21.16
CA LEU A 881 -23.73 40.63 21.26
C LEU A 881 -22.79 41.79 20.98
N LEU A 882 -23.25 42.86 20.34
CA LEU A 882 -22.42 44.01 20.02
C LEU A 882 -23.07 45.27 20.56
N PRO A 883 -22.38 46.02 21.37
CA PRO A 883 -22.78 47.43 21.65
C PRO A 883 -22.68 48.26 20.40
N GLU A 884 -23.37 49.40 20.35
CA GLU A 884 -23.46 50.30 19.19
C GLU A 884 -22.09 50.61 18.59
N ILE A 885 -21.05 50.73 19.40
CA ILE A 885 -19.67 50.98 18.98
C ILE A 885 -19.09 49.85 18.18
N GLY A 886 -19.30 48.59 18.57
CA GLY A 886 -18.83 47.41 17.85
C GLY A 886 -19.52 47.22 16.48
N LEU A 887 -20.80 47.51 16.42
CA LEU A 887 -21.59 47.58 15.19
C LEU A 887 -21.06 48.63 14.24
N ALA A 888 -20.77 49.85 14.73
CA ALA A 888 -20.20 50.93 13.94
C ALA A 888 -18.82 50.54 13.35
N ALA A 889 -17.98 49.91 14.17
CA ALA A 889 -16.67 49.43 13.74
C ALA A 889 -16.80 48.40 12.61
N LEU A 890 -17.70 47.43 12.73
CA LEU A 890 -17.96 46.40 11.71
C LEU A 890 -18.50 47.03 10.41
N MET A 891 -19.42 47.94 10.52
CA MET A 891 -19.96 48.66 9.35
C MET A 891 -18.90 49.50 8.66
N ARG A 892 -17.97 50.11 9.37
CA ARG A 892 -16.84 50.81 8.81
C ARG A 892 -15.95 49.90 7.93
N HIS A 893 -15.64 48.71 8.39
CA HIS A 893 -14.88 47.72 7.61
C HIS A 893 -15.61 47.39 6.30
N TRP A 894 -16.91 47.19 6.34
CA TRP A 894 -17.69 46.95 5.12
C TRP A 894 -17.75 48.18 4.22
N HIS A 895 -17.88 49.37 4.78
CA HIS A 895 -17.86 50.64 4.00
C HIS A 895 -16.54 50.81 3.24
N VAL A 896 -15.40 50.64 3.90
CA VAL A 896 -14.08 50.75 3.25
C VAL A 896 -13.95 49.73 2.09
N LYS A 897 -14.41 48.51 2.28
CA LYS A 897 -14.38 47.48 1.23
C LYS A 897 -15.34 47.81 0.08
N ALA A 898 -16.53 48.28 0.37
CA ALA A 898 -17.48 48.71 -0.65
C ALA A 898 -16.94 49.89 -1.43
N ALA A 899 -16.34 50.87 -0.77
CA ALA A 899 -15.74 52.04 -1.40
C ALA A 899 -14.55 51.70 -2.30
N MET A 900 -13.76 50.66 -1.93
CA MET A 900 -12.66 50.16 -2.78
C MET A 900 -13.16 49.47 -4.06
N LYS A 901 -14.41 48.99 -4.10
CA LYS A 901 -15.01 48.30 -5.24
C LYS A 901 -15.87 49.21 -6.12
N SER A 902 -16.22 50.42 -5.66
CA SER A 902 -17.06 51.35 -6.41
C SER A 902 -16.25 52.52 -6.92
N ASP A 903 -16.43 52.86 -8.20
CA ASP A 903 -15.81 54.05 -8.82
C ASP A 903 -16.45 55.37 -8.34
N ALA A 904 -17.47 55.28 -7.48
CA ALA A 904 -18.17 56.45 -6.97
C ALA A 904 -18.40 56.39 -5.43
N PRO A 905 -17.93 57.41 -4.67
CA PRO A 905 -18.14 57.48 -3.22
C PRO A 905 -19.62 57.44 -2.81
N ASP A 906 -20.48 57.96 -3.66
CA ASP A 906 -21.93 58.00 -3.38
C ASP A 906 -22.57 56.61 -3.38
N GLN A 907 -22.02 55.65 -4.16
CA GLN A 907 -22.50 54.27 -4.16
C GLN A 907 -22.11 53.53 -2.84
N ALA A 908 -20.99 53.87 -2.27
CA ALA A 908 -20.57 53.28 -0.98
C ALA A 908 -21.53 53.76 0.16
N LEU A 909 -21.93 55.01 0.11
CA LEU A 909 -22.89 55.56 1.07
C LEU A 909 -24.28 54.96 0.88
N GLU A 910 -24.72 54.78 -0.34
CA GLU A 910 -25.98 54.10 -0.71
C GLU A 910 -25.96 52.64 -0.19
N THR A 911 -24.83 51.95 -0.27
CA THR A 911 -24.65 50.59 0.25
C THR A 911 -24.90 50.51 1.75
N ILE A 912 -24.34 51.44 2.53
CA ILE A 912 -24.54 51.48 4.00
C ILE A 912 -26.00 51.77 4.33
N VAL A 913 -26.63 52.72 3.63
CA VAL A 913 -28.05 53.01 3.84
C VAL A 913 -28.92 51.80 3.52
N ILE A 914 -28.62 51.05 2.45
CA ILE A 914 -29.32 49.81 2.11
C ILE A 914 -29.11 48.75 3.16
N LEU A 915 -27.90 48.62 3.71
CA LEU A 915 -27.60 47.66 4.79
C LEU A 915 -28.39 47.95 6.07
N ILE A 916 -28.46 49.23 6.47
CA ILE A 916 -29.24 49.66 7.61
C ILE A 916 -30.72 49.36 7.42
N ILE A 917 -31.24 49.67 6.26
CA ILE A 917 -32.65 49.42 5.90
C ILE A 917 -32.92 47.94 5.80
N ALA A 918 -32.05 47.16 5.18
CA ALA A 918 -32.20 45.71 5.09
C ALA A 918 -32.14 45.02 6.44
N ALA A 919 -31.26 45.45 7.35
CA ALA A 919 -31.24 44.99 8.72
C ALA A 919 -32.51 45.33 9.48
N ALA A 920 -33.06 46.53 9.29
CA ALA A 920 -34.32 46.95 9.86
C ALA A 920 -35.53 46.23 9.28
N LEU A 921 -35.51 45.89 8.00
CA LEU A 921 -36.61 45.31 7.24
C LEU A 921 -36.98 43.89 7.57
N ARG A 922 -36.02 43.08 7.87
CA ARG A 922 -36.28 41.66 8.14
C ARG A 922 -36.99 41.39 9.47
N GLY A 923 -37.62 42.46 10.00
CA GLY A 923 -38.85 42.36 10.79
C GLY A 923 -38.71 41.92 12.23
N HIS A 924 -37.53 41.99 12.83
CA HIS A 924 -37.36 41.53 14.20
C HIS A 924 -36.50 42.45 15.06
N LEU A 925 -36.27 43.70 14.64
CA LEU A 925 -35.60 44.69 15.46
C LEU A 925 -36.59 45.30 16.43
N PRO A 926 -36.33 45.20 17.76
CA PRO A 926 -37.08 45.99 18.76
C PRO A 926 -36.95 47.46 18.44
N LYS A 927 -37.93 48.30 18.80
CA LYS A 927 -37.91 49.75 18.57
C LYS A 927 -36.61 50.46 19.01
N ALA A 928 -35.92 49.91 19.99
CA ALA A 928 -34.62 50.40 20.43
C ALA A 928 -33.49 50.20 19.40
N SER A 929 -33.59 49.20 18.49
CA SER A 929 -32.53 48.85 17.55
C SER A 929 -32.44 49.78 16.33
N ALA A 930 -33.57 50.37 15.88
CA ALA A 930 -33.54 51.36 14.77
C ALA A 930 -32.82 52.64 15.24
N LYS A 931 -33.03 53.04 16.51
CA LYS A 931 -32.27 54.13 17.12
C LYS A 931 -30.79 53.83 17.23
N GLY A 932 -30.47 52.60 17.64
CA GLY A 932 -29.08 52.12 17.75
C GLY A 932 -28.37 52.11 16.41
N LEU A 933 -29.00 51.63 15.35
CA LEU A 933 -28.42 51.63 13.99
C LEU A 933 -28.18 53.04 13.46
N TRP A 934 -29.06 54.00 13.75
CA TRP A 934 -28.85 55.38 13.39
C TRP A 934 -27.70 56.03 14.17
N ALA A 935 -27.64 55.77 15.49
CA ALA A 935 -26.51 56.23 16.30
C ALA A 935 -25.18 55.65 15.81
N VAL A 936 -25.17 54.36 15.43
CA VAL A 936 -24.03 53.69 14.82
C VAL A 936 -23.62 54.34 13.51
N TYR A 937 -24.57 54.69 12.66
CA TYR A 937 -24.30 55.39 11.39
C TYR A 937 -23.65 56.74 11.64
N ARG A 938 -24.16 57.53 12.57
CA ARG A 938 -23.57 58.83 12.92
C ARG A 938 -22.15 58.65 13.47
N LEU A 939 -21.91 57.74 14.37
CA LEU A 939 -20.57 57.42 14.89
C LEU A 939 -19.61 56.98 13.75
N LEU A 940 -20.08 56.27 12.74
CA LEU A 940 -19.32 55.89 11.57
C LEU A 940 -18.88 57.06 10.73
N VAL A 941 -19.79 57.98 10.45
CA VAL A 941 -19.52 59.22 9.68
C VAL A 941 -18.59 60.13 10.44
N GLU A 942 -18.80 60.32 11.73
CA GLU A 942 -17.94 61.09 12.63
C GLU A 942 -16.51 60.49 12.69
N SER A 943 -16.37 59.15 12.70
CA SER A 943 -15.05 58.49 12.78
C SER A 943 -14.26 58.58 11.47
N HIS A 944 -14.92 58.81 10.34
CA HIS A 944 -14.26 58.80 9.03
C HIS A 944 -13.75 60.20 8.62
N HIS A 945 -14.41 61.25 9.08
CA HIS A 945 -14.13 62.63 8.69
C HIS A 945 -13.46 63.49 9.77
N GLY A 946 -13.12 62.92 10.93
CA GLY A 946 -12.61 63.65 12.08
C GLY A 946 -13.66 64.55 12.71
N ASP A 947 -13.21 65.50 13.54
CA ASP A 947 -14.14 66.43 14.23
C ASP A 947 -14.91 67.41 13.33
N GLN A 948 -14.65 67.43 12.04
CA GLN A 948 -15.38 68.16 11.06
C GLN A 948 -16.15 67.23 10.13
N MET A 949 -17.36 66.93 10.48
CA MET A 949 -18.29 66.21 9.62
C MET A 949 -18.63 67.08 8.41
N ASP A 950 -18.47 66.50 7.19
CA ASP A 950 -18.95 67.21 6.00
C ASP A 950 -20.50 67.19 6.04
N GLU A 951 -21.11 68.30 6.48
CA GLU A 951 -22.57 68.47 6.55
C GLU A 951 -23.24 68.04 5.24
N ARG A 952 -22.54 68.16 4.12
CA ARG A 952 -23.06 67.75 2.81
C ARG A 952 -23.26 66.26 2.70
N LEU A 953 -22.33 65.45 3.19
CA LEU A 953 -22.44 63.95 3.20
C LEU A 953 -23.51 63.47 4.13
N GLU A 954 -23.65 64.12 5.31
CA GLU A 954 -24.72 63.80 6.26
C GLU A 954 -26.08 64.04 5.64
N ARG A 955 -26.26 65.17 4.99
CA ARG A 955 -27.52 65.52 4.27
C ARG A 955 -27.84 64.59 3.14
N VAL A 956 -26.80 64.14 2.36
CA VAL A 956 -26.99 63.14 1.30
C VAL A 956 -27.45 61.83 1.88
N ALA A 957 -26.85 61.34 2.98
CA ALA A 957 -27.21 60.08 3.63
C ALA A 957 -28.63 60.12 4.20
N ILE A 958 -29.02 61.23 4.85
CA ILE A 958 -30.37 61.46 5.38
C ILE A 958 -31.41 61.42 4.27
N ARG A 959 -31.13 62.08 3.13
CA ARG A 959 -32.01 62.10 1.95
C ARG A 959 -32.12 60.68 1.31
N LEU A 960 -31.02 59.95 1.19
CA LEU A 960 -31.04 58.58 0.70
C LEU A 960 -31.87 57.69 1.62
N LEU A 961 -31.70 57.80 2.93
CA LEU A 961 -32.43 57.03 3.92
C LEU A 961 -33.95 57.30 3.80
N GLY A 962 -34.37 58.56 3.71
CA GLY A 962 -35.76 58.94 3.50
C GLY A 962 -36.32 58.39 2.19
N SER A 963 -35.57 58.52 1.11
CA SER A 963 -35.94 57.99 -0.22
C SER A 963 -36.10 56.46 -0.23
N LYS A 964 -35.22 55.72 0.39
CA LYS A 964 -35.28 54.26 0.51
C LYS A 964 -36.43 53.75 1.37
N CYS A 965 -36.76 54.47 2.46
CA CYS A 965 -37.97 54.20 3.27
C CYS A 965 -39.24 54.32 2.45
N ALA A 966 -39.31 55.32 1.57
CA ALA A 966 -40.47 55.51 0.66
C ALA A 966 -40.53 54.41 -0.42
N GLN A 967 -39.40 54.01 -0.98
CA GLN A 967 -39.34 52.87 -1.91
C GLN A 967 -39.80 51.58 -1.26
N LEU A 968 -39.44 51.38 -0.02
CA LEU A 968 -39.86 50.25 0.73
C LEU A 968 -41.35 50.25 1.05
N GLU A 969 -41.91 51.41 1.45
CA GLU A 969 -43.36 51.56 1.63
C GLU A 969 -44.11 51.19 0.37
N SER A 970 -43.56 51.44 -0.81
CA SER A 970 -44.18 51.06 -2.08
C SER A 970 -44.28 49.53 -2.30
N VAL A 971 -43.46 48.75 -1.61
CA VAL A 971 -43.42 47.29 -1.72
C VAL A 971 -44.00 46.62 -0.48
N ALA A 972 -43.78 47.17 0.69
CA ALA A 972 -44.23 46.65 1.97
C ALA A 972 -44.70 47.83 2.86
N VAL A 973 -45.97 48.23 2.68
CA VAL A 973 -46.55 49.46 3.25
C VAL A 973 -46.41 49.58 4.76
N SER A 974 -46.73 48.51 5.50
CA SER A 974 -46.68 48.50 6.97
C SER A 974 -45.25 48.65 7.50
N GLU A 975 -44.32 47.96 6.87
CA GLU A 975 -42.92 47.96 7.27
C GLU A 975 -42.20 49.26 6.92
N GLY A 976 -42.41 49.78 5.72
CA GLY A 976 -41.86 51.06 5.27
C GLY A 976 -42.30 52.20 6.14
N LEU A 977 -43.57 52.23 6.49
CA LEU A 977 -44.14 53.26 7.36
C LEU A 977 -43.60 53.13 8.78
N ARG A 978 -43.53 51.97 9.30
CA ARG A 978 -42.96 51.70 10.64
C ARG A 978 -41.50 52.17 10.75
N ILE A 979 -40.67 51.82 9.78
CA ILE A 979 -39.26 52.20 9.77
C ILE A 979 -39.12 53.73 9.61
N TYR A 980 -39.91 54.32 8.72
CA TYR A 980 -39.94 55.78 8.57
C TYR A 980 -40.26 56.45 9.93
N THR A 981 -41.32 56.01 10.61
CA THR A 981 -41.73 56.58 11.91
C THR A 981 -40.64 56.45 12.94
N GLU A 982 -40.03 55.27 13.09
CA GLU A 982 -38.99 55.01 14.08
C GLU A 982 -37.72 55.82 13.79
N LEU A 983 -37.29 55.93 12.57
CA LEU A 983 -36.15 56.75 12.17
C LEU A 983 -36.42 58.23 12.34
N ASN A 984 -37.61 58.71 11.92
CA ASN A 984 -38.00 60.10 12.08
C ASN A 984 -38.10 60.52 13.55
N GLU A 985 -38.56 59.64 14.44
CA GLU A 985 -38.57 59.87 15.90
C GLU A 985 -37.15 59.85 16.49
N SER A 986 -36.20 59.20 15.84
CA SER A 986 -34.82 59.13 16.31
C SER A 986 -34.03 60.41 15.98
N LEU A 987 -34.42 61.13 14.99
CA LEU A 987 -33.82 62.40 14.65
C LEU A 987 -34.28 63.51 15.62
N THR A 988 -33.36 64.43 15.91
CA THR A 988 -33.63 65.47 16.91
C THR A 988 -34.78 66.38 16.40
N ARG A 989 -35.83 66.50 17.17
CA ARG A 989 -36.99 67.27 16.79
C ARG A 989 -36.62 68.75 16.41
N GLY A 990 -37.07 69.19 15.28
CA GLY A 990 -36.84 70.56 14.86
C GLY A 990 -35.53 70.89 14.20
N THR A 991 -34.71 69.83 13.95
CA THR A 991 -33.45 70.01 13.22
C THR A 991 -33.63 69.96 11.71
N ILE A 992 -32.66 70.52 10.98
CA ILE A 992 -32.61 70.47 9.52
C ILE A 992 -32.63 69.02 9.03
N ASP A 993 -32.05 68.14 9.75
CA ASP A 993 -31.94 66.70 9.44
C ASP A 993 -33.31 66.02 9.43
N GLN A 994 -34.16 66.27 10.39
CA GLN A 994 -35.51 65.71 10.47
C GLN A 994 -36.34 66.21 9.29
N SER A 995 -36.22 67.54 8.91
CA SER A 995 -36.87 68.11 7.80
C SER A 995 -36.41 67.57 6.47
N GLU A 996 -35.12 67.39 6.26
CA GLU A 996 -34.54 66.76 5.06
C GLU A 996 -34.94 65.32 4.88
N PHE A 997 -34.96 64.56 5.95
CA PHE A 997 -35.41 63.15 5.92
C PHE A 997 -36.85 63.02 5.54
N ALA A 998 -37.71 63.75 6.18
CA ALA A 998 -39.17 63.83 5.89
C ALA A 998 -39.46 64.31 4.48
N ASN A 999 -38.74 65.32 4.03
CA ASN A 999 -38.89 65.90 2.65
C ASN A 999 -38.40 64.83 1.61
N ALA A 1000 -37.31 64.17 1.82
CA ALA A 1000 -36.82 63.14 0.89
C ALA A 1000 -37.77 61.96 0.81
N TYR A 1001 -38.27 61.49 1.96
CA TYR A 1001 -39.29 60.43 2.05
C TYR A 1001 -40.57 60.85 1.29
N THR A 1002 -41.13 62.06 1.55
CA THR A 1002 -42.33 62.54 0.95
C THR A 1002 -42.17 62.69 -0.58
N THR A 1003 -41.05 63.24 -1.03
CA THR A 1003 -40.72 63.39 -2.43
C THR A 1003 -40.64 62.05 -3.16
N ALA A 1004 -39.93 61.09 -2.61
CA ALA A 1004 -39.79 59.72 -3.14
C ALA A 1004 -41.12 58.96 -3.17
N ARG A 1005 -41.94 59.13 -2.10
CA ARG A 1005 -43.29 58.56 -2.03
C ARG A 1005 -44.24 59.12 -3.11
N ILE A 1006 -44.21 60.39 -3.34
CA ILE A 1006 -44.98 61.04 -4.44
C ILE A 1006 -44.48 60.53 -5.79
N ALA A 1007 -43.19 60.43 -5.99
CA ALA A 1007 -42.60 59.87 -7.21
C ALA A 1007 -43.02 58.44 -7.49
N ALA A 1008 -43.04 57.59 -6.43
CA ALA A 1008 -43.45 56.18 -6.53
C ALA A 1008 -44.94 56.00 -6.79
N GLN A 1009 -45.78 56.97 -6.37
CA GLN A 1009 -47.25 56.97 -6.62
C GLN A 1009 -47.65 57.57 -7.97
N ARG A 1010 -46.75 58.25 -8.68
CA ARG A 1010 -47.04 58.68 -10.03
C ARG A 1010 -47.16 57.44 -10.95
N PRO A 1011 -48.33 57.33 -11.65
CA PRO A 1011 -48.47 56.21 -12.61
C PRO A 1011 -47.38 56.37 -13.67
N LYS A 1012 -46.69 55.27 -14.00
CA LYS A 1012 -45.82 55.24 -15.17
C LYS A 1012 -46.64 55.40 -16.40
N PHE A 1013 -46.90 56.65 -16.78
CA PHE A 1013 -47.49 56.99 -18.09
C PHE A 1013 -46.34 56.87 -19.14
N GLY A 1014 -46.44 55.85 -19.94
CA GLY A 1014 -45.92 55.84 -21.30
C GLY A 1014 -44.49 55.37 -21.46
N GLY A 1015 -44.35 54.21 -22.02
CA GLY A 1015 -43.22 53.69 -22.73
C GLY A 1015 -43.46 52.24 -23.09
#